data_4b38ae3bca84666af82f610056840ea4
#
_entry.id   4b38ae3bca84666af82f610056840ea4
#
_cell.length_a   1.000
_cell.length_b   1.000
_cell.length_c   1.000
_cell.angle_alpha   90.00
_cell.angle_beta   90.00
_cell.angle_gamma   90.00
#
_symmetry.space_group_name_H-M   'P 1'
#
loop_
_entity.id
_entity.type
_entity.pdbx_description
1 polymer ?
#
loop_
_entity_poly.entity_id
_entity_poly.type
_entity_poly.pdbx_seq_one_letter_code
_entity_poly.pdbx_strand_id
1 'polypeptide(L)'
;MTDAHSSSVKRYVITHQHAAQLEKTSGILYSSSHLMSENSSLEELSLSALDQQLQEVLGAPIEMPTDYVPPSSTLPSVVTIGTDESGELPTDPRIMLQRVWGYPDFRGIQRDIIDSILAGHDTLGLMPTGGGKSLTFQVPAMMMEGTCLVITPLIALMKDQVEHLRKKGIRATAIHSGLSRNEINQELNNVILGRYKFLYLSPERLHTDLFHLKLNYMKVSFIAVDEAHCISQWGYDFRPSYLQLKEIRQLLPEKPILALTATATNLVVDDIQQQLRFREKRVFRMSFARPNLTYIVQMSDDKLGDLIQLLEQSEGSAIVYTRSRGGTRDTALALQAAGLSALYYHAGLPTADKAFRQESWQRDEARVMVATNAFGMGIDKPDVRLVVHLDPPDSIEAYFQEAGRAGRDGAPARSILLFNARDTRSLSQRIGQTFPAKDKVREVYDDVAYFLQVGEGEAEGKVREFDLEKFCAKFKHFPLTVVNAFTILERAGYLSYTDKHDTKSRIMMIVQRDELYRIHLRARRGDKVLTTLFRQYTGIFSDYIFIEETTLAEKCDLTEHQVYHALKALNAERIIHYIPRKNVATVTYLTPRVDGQKLALTPEVYEKRLEQYEHRINSMLTYCTDPTTCRSQLLLSYFDETDSTPCSLCDVCQDHPLSTTSNEELCAQLLQVLADGQGHAASEFQFAHLDEHRVQQAIAQLLNDEAITFDGALFYKV
;
A
#
# COMPACT_ATOMS: atom_id res chain seq x y z
N MET A 1 -44.76 -14.14 41.17
CA MET A 1 -45.52 -12.89 41.05
C MET A 1 -44.53 -11.76 40.91
N THR A 2 -44.67 -11.10 39.78
CA THR A 2 -44.10 -9.81 39.34
C THR A 2 -42.60 -9.72 39.08
N ASP A 3 -42.36 -9.82 37.79
CA ASP A 3 -41.18 -9.39 37.08
C ASP A 3 -40.90 -7.88 37.25
N ALA A 4 -39.63 -7.54 37.39
CA ALA A 4 -39.20 -6.16 37.19
C ALA A 4 -37.98 -6.20 36.27
N HIS A 5 -38.17 -5.81 35.01
CA HIS A 5 -37.13 -5.51 34.04
C HIS A 5 -36.24 -4.34 34.54
N SER A 6 -34.99 -4.63 34.81
CA SER A 6 -33.95 -3.63 35.07
C SER A 6 -33.23 -3.31 33.76
N SER A 7 -33.62 -2.21 33.10
CA SER A 7 -32.85 -1.63 32.02
C SER A 7 -31.67 -0.85 32.61
N SER A 8 -30.48 -1.35 32.45
CA SER A 8 -29.24 -0.66 32.85
C SER A 8 -28.93 0.50 31.89
N VAL A 9 -29.23 1.71 32.29
CA VAL A 9 -28.80 2.95 31.63
C VAL A 9 -27.32 3.15 31.92
N LYS A 10 -26.45 3.04 30.93
CA LYS A 10 -25.05 3.42 31.04
C LYS A 10 -24.94 4.96 31.06
N ARG A 11 -24.46 5.52 32.16
CA ARG A 11 -24.16 6.95 32.31
C ARG A 11 -22.78 7.25 31.76
N TYR A 12 -22.68 8.20 30.85
CA TYR A 12 -21.39 8.76 30.39
C TYR A 12 -21.16 10.11 31.05
N VAL A 13 -20.01 10.25 31.72
CA VAL A 13 -19.55 11.51 32.27
C VAL A 13 -18.65 12.18 31.24
N ILE A 14 -19.04 13.33 30.74
CA ILE A 14 -18.22 14.15 29.85
C ILE A 14 -17.30 15.00 30.72
N THR A 15 -15.99 14.81 30.61
CA THR A 15 -15.00 15.64 31.33
C THR A 15 -14.77 16.96 30.60
N HIS A 16 -14.33 17.98 31.35
CA HIS A 16 -14.02 19.34 30.83
C HIS A 16 -13.10 19.37 29.60
N GLN A 17 -12.27 18.35 29.40
CA GLN A 17 -11.41 18.22 28.23
C GLN A 17 -12.19 17.89 26.94
N HIS A 18 -13.28 17.13 27.02
CA HIS A 18 -14.11 16.79 25.86
C HIS A 18 -15.00 17.96 25.43
N ALA A 19 -15.45 18.79 26.36
CA ALA A 19 -16.20 20.00 26.02
C ALA A 19 -15.33 21.04 25.28
N ALA A 20 -14.09 21.23 25.70
CA ALA A 20 -13.13 22.13 25.04
C ALA A 20 -12.72 21.65 23.64
N GLN A 21 -12.81 20.35 23.38
CA GLN A 21 -12.50 19.75 22.06
C GLN A 21 -13.67 19.90 21.08
N LEU A 22 -14.90 19.87 21.59
CA LEU A 22 -16.13 20.14 20.80
C LEU A 22 -16.24 21.61 20.40
N GLU A 23 -15.82 22.55 21.26
CA GLU A 23 -15.75 23.99 20.92
C GLU A 23 -14.75 24.29 19.78
N LYS A 24 -13.63 23.56 19.71
CA LYS A 24 -12.61 23.74 18.67
C LYS A 24 -13.05 23.18 17.29
N THR A 25 -13.96 22.23 17.28
CA THR A 25 -14.31 21.50 16.03
C THR A 25 -15.58 22.04 15.37
N SER A 26 -16.49 22.67 16.13
CA SER A 26 -17.80 23.09 15.61
C SER A 26 -17.89 24.55 15.19
N GLY A 27 -16.94 25.41 15.61
CA GLY A 27 -16.95 26.85 15.27
C GLY A 27 -18.14 27.63 15.87
N ILE A 28 -18.85 27.05 16.81
CA ILE A 28 -19.99 27.69 17.50
C ILE A 28 -19.45 28.40 18.74
N LEU A 29 -19.30 29.71 18.67
CA LEU A 29 -19.01 30.58 19.79
C LEU A 29 -20.26 30.70 20.68
N TYR A 30 -20.35 29.89 21.71
CA TYR A 30 -21.21 30.23 22.87
C TYR A 30 -20.49 31.30 23.72
N SER A 31 -21.08 32.47 23.82
CA SER A 31 -20.56 33.53 24.66
C SER A 31 -20.60 33.06 26.11
N SER A 32 -19.44 32.99 26.75
CA SER A 32 -19.19 32.54 28.11
C SER A 32 -19.78 33.44 29.22
N SER A 33 -20.68 34.38 28.90
CA SER A 33 -21.25 35.35 29.86
C SER A 33 -22.55 34.91 30.52
N HIS A 34 -23.08 33.73 30.25
CA HIS A 34 -24.37 33.26 30.82
C HIS A 34 -24.28 32.01 31.70
N LEU A 35 -23.07 31.47 31.96
CA LEU A 35 -22.89 30.25 32.75
C LEU A 35 -22.21 30.47 34.13
N MET A 36 -22.20 31.70 34.63
CA MET A 36 -21.65 32.00 35.97
C MET A 36 -22.68 32.70 36.85
N SER A 37 -23.80 32.06 37.11
CA SER A 37 -24.59 32.33 38.30
C SER A 37 -25.51 31.15 38.60
N GLU A 38 -25.37 30.65 39.82
CA GLU A 38 -26.23 29.71 40.53
C GLU A 38 -25.84 28.23 40.46
N ASN A 39 -25.51 27.73 41.66
CA ASN A 39 -25.48 26.33 42.05
C ASN A 39 -26.71 25.58 41.54
N SER A 40 -26.54 24.76 40.52
CA SER A 40 -27.48 23.69 40.25
C SER A 40 -26.76 22.53 39.55
N SER A 41 -27.01 21.38 40.09
CA SER A 41 -26.72 20.04 39.61
C SER A 41 -26.51 19.90 38.08
N LEU A 42 -25.45 19.20 37.70
CA LEU A 42 -25.22 18.69 36.33
C LEU A 42 -26.52 18.13 35.77
N GLU A 43 -27.17 18.85 34.86
CA GLU A 43 -28.34 18.32 34.12
C GLU A 43 -27.91 17.16 33.24
N GLU A 44 -28.50 16.02 33.51
CA GLU A 44 -28.43 14.84 32.63
C GLU A 44 -29.13 15.19 31.30
N LEU A 45 -28.36 15.48 30.25
CA LEU A 45 -28.91 15.53 28.90
C LEU A 45 -29.45 14.15 28.55
N SER A 46 -30.74 14.06 28.30
CA SER A 46 -31.38 12.82 27.87
C SER A 46 -30.82 12.39 26.49
N LEU A 47 -30.67 11.10 26.26
CA LEU A 47 -30.24 10.54 24.96
C LEU A 47 -31.04 11.10 23.77
N SER A 48 -32.31 11.46 23.99
CA SER A 48 -33.19 12.09 23.00
C SER A 48 -32.75 13.51 22.62
N ALA A 49 -32.21 14.30 23.55
CA ALA A 49 -31.72 15.65 23.26
C ALA A 49 -30.39 15.61 22.51
N LEU A 50 -29.53 14.63 22.83
CA LEU A 50 -28.28 14.40 22.09
C LEU A 50 -28.57 13.89 20.67
N ASP A 51 -29.55 13.01 20.49
CA ASP A 51 -30.02 12.52 19.20
C ASP A 51 -30.62 13.65 18.35
N GLN A 52 -31.36 14.57 18.98
CA GLN A 52 -31.95 15.71 18.29
C GLN A 52 -30.89 16.72 17.82
N GLN A 53 -29.86 16.99 18.64
CA GLN A 53 -28.73 17.82 18.23
C GLN A 53 -27.86 17.13 17.15
N LEU A 54 -27.68 15.82 17.23
CA LEU A 54 -27.01 15.05 16.19
C LEU A 54 -27.78 15.06 14.86
N GLN A 55 -29.12 15.04 14.91
CA GLN A 55 -29.96 15.17 13.72
C GLN A 55 -29.87 16.55 13.07
N GLU A 56 -29.76 17.63 13.86
CA GLU A 56 -29.54 18.99 13.35
C GLU A 56 -28.16 19.16 12.68
N VAL A 57 -27.12 18.52 13.24
CA VAL A 57 -25.74 18.58 12.70
C VAL A 57 -25.54 17.66 11.50
N LEU A 58 -26.26 16.53 11.45
CA LEU A 58 -26.15 15.53 10.38
C LEU A 58 -27.11 15.75 9.19
N GLY A 59 -27.96 16.75 9.28
CA GLY A 59 -29.08 17.00 8.37
C GLY A 59 -30.31 16.17 8.75
N ALA A 60 -31.50 16.75 8.56
CA ALA A 60 -32.76 16.10 8.86
C ALA A 60 -32.83 14.68 8.25
N PRO A 61 -33.52 13.73 8.91
CA PRO A 61 -33.83 12.46 8.29
C PRO A 61 -34.45 12.76 6.93
N ILE A 62 -33.94 12.14 5.87
CA ILE A 62 -34.58 12.24 4.57
C ILE A 62 -35.92 11.56 4.74
N GLU A 63 -37.00 12.32 4.97
CA GLU A 63 -38.35 11.84 4.74
C GLU A 63 -38.42 11.49 3.25
N MET A 64 -38.43 10.22 2.97
CA MET A 64 -38.60 9.70 1.60
C MET A 64 -39.93 10.26 1.12
N PRO A 65 -39.98 10.98 0.00
CA PRO A 65 -41.25 11.36 -0.60
C PRO A 65 -42.12 10.12 -0.74
N THR A 66 -43.40 10.19 -0.36
CA THR A 66 -44.36 9.07 -0.45
C THR A 66 -44.49 8.50 -1.85
N ASP A 67 -44.01 9.22 -2.86
CA ASP A 67 -44.05 8.86 -4.29
C ASP A 67 -42.66 8.47 -4.86
N TYR A 68 -41.64 8.27 -4.01
CA TYR A 68 -40.34 7.78 -4.49
C TYR A 68 -40.45 6.31 -4.88
N VAL A 69 -40.63 6.07 -6.17
CA VAL A 69 -40.41 4.78 -6.79
C VAL A 69 -38.91 4.71 -7.05
N PRO A 70 -38.12 3.87 -6.34
CA PRO A 70 -36.71 3.72 -6.66
C PRO A 70 -36.61 3.26 -8.13
N PRO A 71 -35.66 3.77 -8.92
CA PRO A 71 -35.46 3.26 -10.26
C PRO A 71 -35.31 1.75 -10.15
N SER A 72 -36.11 1.00 -10.89
CA SER A 72 -36.12 -0.44 -10.89
C SER A 72 -34.75 -0.94 -11.33
N SER A 73 -33.80 -1.03 -10.38
CA SER A 73 -32.54 -1.68 -10.62
C SER A 73 -32.83 -3.18 -10.67
N THR A 74 -32.79 -3.75 -11.85
CA THR A 74 -32.84 -5.20 -12.11
C THR A 74 -31.63 -5.94 -11.55
N LEU A 75 -30.92 -5.37 -10.57
CA LEU A 75 -29.85 -6.04 -9.87
C LEU A 75 -30.48 -6.95 -8.80
N PRO A 76 -30.15 -8.26 -8.80
CA PRO A 76 -30.63 -9.18 -7.79
C PRO A 76 -30.26 -8.69 -6.38
N SER A 77 -31.10 -9.00 -5.39
CA SER A 77 -30.77 -8.71 -3.99
C SER A 77 -29.46 -9.43 -3.62
N VAL A 78 -28.68 -8.86 -2.68
CA VAL A 78 -27.42 -9.50 -2.21
C VAL A 78 -27.64 -10.93 -1.73
N VAL A 79 -28.84 -11.23 -1.28
CA VAL A 79 -29.27 -12.54 -0.76
C VAL A 79 -29.39 -13.61 -1.85
N THR A 80 -29.56 -13.23 -3.12
CA THR A 80 -29.76 -14.22 -4.21
C THR A 80 -28.46 -14.71 -4.84
N ILE A 81 -27.32 -14.07 -4.57
CA ILE A 81 -26.03 -14.50 -5.13
C ILE A 81 -25.42 -15.55 -4.20
N GLY A 82 -25.23 -16.77 -4.70
CA GLY A 82 -24.64 -17.88 -3.95
C GLY A 82 -25.63 -18.67 -3.10
N THR A 83 -26.92 -18.28 -3.01
CA THR A 83 -27.98 -19.09 -2.36
C THR A 83 -28.41 -20.25 -3.24
N ASP A 84 -29.06 -21.25 -2.64
CA ASP A 84 -29.74 -22.33 -3.34
C ASP A 84 -31.17 -21.94 -3.80
N GLU A 85 -31.91 -22.89 -4.33
CA GLU A 85 -33.29 -22.69 -4.78
C GLU A 85 -34.26 -22.34 -3.64
N SER A 86 -33.92 -22.68 -2.39
CA SER A 86 -34.66 -22.29 -1.19
C SER A 86 -34.28 -20.89 -0.67
N GLY A 87 -33.27 -20.26 -1.20
CA GLY A 87 -32.75 -18.97 -0.77
C GLY A 87 -31.73 -19.06 0.39
N GLU A 88 -31.28 -20.27 0.74
CA GLU A 88 -30.34 -20.49 1.84
C GLU A 88 -28.88 -20.38 1.38
N LEU A 89 -28.02 -19.82 2.27
CA LEU A 89 -26.58 -19.78 2.05
C LEU A 89 -25.96 -21.16 2.33
N PRO A 90 -24.99 -21.62 1.53
CA PRO A 90 -24.33 -22.88 1.80
C PRO A 90 -23.53 -22.81 3.10
N THR A 91 -23.50 -23.91 3.83
CA THR A 91 -22.65 -24.07 5.04
C THR A 91 -21.21 -24.40 4.68
N ASP A 92 -20.96 -25.06 3.54
CA ASP A 92 -19.63 -25.36 3.06
C ASP A 92 -19.09 -24.21 2.16
N PRO A 93 -17.98 -23.57 2.51
CA PRO A 93 -17.33 -22.54 1.70
C PRO A 93 -17.00 -22.96 0.26
N ARG A 94 -16.74 -24.25 0.03
CA ARG A 94 -16.46 -24.78 -1.31
C ARG A 94 -17.67 -24.64 -2.25
N ILE A 95 -18.87 -24.86 -1.74
CA ILE A 95 -20.09 -24.67 -2.53
C ILE A 95 -20.27 -23.18 -2.89
N MET A 96 -19.97 -22.26 -1.97
CA MET A 96 -19.96 -20.82 -2.26
C MET A 96 -18.94 -20.47 -3.33
N LEU A 97 -17.71 -21.00 -3.22
CA LEU A 97 -16.64 -20.81 -4.20
C LEU A 97 -17.08 -21.25 -5.60
N GLN A 98 -17.67 -22.44 -5.72
CA GLN A 98 -18.12 -22.97 -6.98
C GLN A 98 -19.27 -22.15 -7.59
N ARG A 99 -20.26 -21.77 -6.78
CA ARG A 99 -21.45 -21.02 -7.25
C ARG A 99 -21.11 -19.62 -7.76
N VAL A 100 -20.19 -18.90 -7.06
CA VAL A 100 -19.92 -17.50 -7.33
C VAL A 100 -18.71 -17.30 -8.22
N TRP A 101 -17.65 -18.09 -8.01
CA TRP A 101 -16.39 -17.94 -8.76
C TRP A 101 -16.13 -19.02 -9.82
N GLY A 102 -16.90 -20.15 -9.76
CA GLY A 102 -16.78 -21.25 -10.72
C GLY A 102 -15.56 -22.16 -10.48
N TYR A 103 -14.86 -21.99 -9.37
CA TYR A 103 -13.72 -22.86 -9.04
C TYR A 103 -14.18 -24.11 -8.32
N PRO A 104 -13.63 -25.30 -8.67
CA PRO A 104 -14.06 -26.57 -8.08
C PRO A 104 -13.60 -26.74 -6.63
N ASP A 105 -12.42 -26.18 -6.28
CA ASP A 105 -11.84 -26.31 -4.95
C ASP A 105 -10.88 -25.17 -4.62
N PHE A 106 -10.53 -25.06 -3.34
CA PHE A 106 -9.56 -24.09 -2.83
C PHE A 106 -8.12 -24.53 -3.14
N ARG A 107 -7.21 -23.56 -3.20
CA ARG A 107 -5.78 -23.79 -3.41
C ARG A 107 -5.02 -23.62 -2.09
N GLY A 108 -4.09 -24.58 -1.80
CA GLY A 108 -3.23 -24.50 -0.63
C GLY A 108 -4.00 -24.22 0.66
N ILE A 109 -3.61 -23.19 1.39
CA ILE A 109 -4.14 -22.83 2.71
C ILE A 109 -5.42 -21.95 2.66
N GLN A 110 -6.01 -21.70 1.49
CA GLN A 110 -7.19 -20.83 1.38
C GLN A 110 -8.34 -21.32 2.25
N ARG A 111 -8.60 -22.64 2.27
CA ARG A 111 -9.67 -23.26 3.05
C ARG A 111 -9.43 -23.03 4.55
N ASP A 112 -8.23 -23.24 5.04
CA ASP A 112 -7.89 -23.12 6.45
C ASP A 112 -8.07 -21.67 6.94
N ILE A 113 -7.68 -20.68 6.13
CA ILE A 113 -7.90 -19.25 6.41
C ILE A 113 -9.40 -18.94 6.48
N ILE A 114 -10.18 -19.43 5.51
CA ILE A 114 -11.63 -19.20 5.45
C ILE A 114 -12.32 -19.79 6.67
N ASP A 115 -12.03 -21.04 7.00
CA ASP A 115 -12.62 -21.72 8.15
C ASP A 115 -12.24 -21.04 9.48
N SER A 116 -11.01 -20.52 9.59
CA SER A 116 -10.56 -19.75 10.75
C SER A 116 -11.38 -18.47 10.94
N ILE A 117 -11.64 -17.72 9.86
CA ILE A 117 -12.44 -16.49 9.89
C ILE A 117 -13.90 -16.79 10.18
N LEU A 118 -14.48 -17.83 9.58
CA LEU A 118 -15.85 -18.25 9.84
C LEU A 118 -16.05 -18.69 11.29
N ALA A 119 -15.01 -19.25 11.91
CA ALA A 119 -15.01 -19.58 13.34
C ALA A 119 -14.80 -18.36 14.27
N GLY A 120 -14.62 -17.14 13.70
CA GLY A 120 -14.49 -15.90 14.47
C GLY A 120 -13.09 -15.60 14.99
N HIS A 121 -12.05 -16.24 14.46
CA HIS A 121 -10.66 -16.05 14.88
C HIS A 121 -9.95 -14.96 14.08
N ASP A 122 -9.06 -14.21 14.78
CA ASP A 122 -8.10 -13.33 14.12
C ASP A 122 -7.07 -14.19 13.36
N THR A 123 -6.83 -13.86 12.10
CA THR A 123 -6.08 -14.75 11.20
C THR A 123 -5.08 -13.95 10.37
N LEU A 124 -3.84 -14.42 10.29
CA LEU A 124 -2.83 -13.91 9.37
C LEU A 124 -2.55 -14.96 8.28
N GLY A 125 -2.80 -14.60 7.03
CA GLY A 125 -2.50 -15.42 5.85
C GLY A 125 -1.26 -14.91 5.10
N LEU A 126 -0.23 -15.75 5.04
CA LEU A 126 0.96 -15.52 4.22
C LEU A 126 0.81 -16.32 2.93
N MET A 127 0.59 -15.62 1.83
CA MET A 127 0.32 -16.24 0.54
C MET A 127 1.07 -15.49 -0.57
N PRO A 128 1.78 -16.18 -1.47
CA PRO A 128 2.51 -15.54 -2.55
C PRO A 128 1.59 -14.72 -3.46
N THR A 129 2.18 -13.84 -4.25
CA THR A 129 1.46 -13.11 -5.30
C THR A 129 0.88 -14.11 -6.30
N GLY A 130 -0.40 -13.96 -6.66
CA GLY A 130 -1.12 -14.95 -7.48
C GLY A 130 -1.70 -16.14 -6.70
N GLY A 131 -1.45 -16.27 -5.39
CA GLY A 131 -2.00 -17.33 -4.54
C GLY A 131 -3.50 -17.22 -4.25
N GLY A 132 -4.19 -16.22 -4.80
CA GLY A 132 -5.63 -16.04 -4.62
C GLY A 132 -6.05 -15.46 -3.27
N LYS A 133 -5.24 -14.56 -2.70
CA LYS A 133 -5.52 -13.85 -1.42
C LYS A 133 -6.94 -13.29 -1.33
N SER A 134 -7.44 -12.68 -2.40
CA SER A 134 -8.76 -12.03 -2.37
C SER A 134 -9.90 -13.01 -2.08
N LEU A 135 -9.82 -14.26 -2.52
CA LEU A 135 -10.85 -15.27 -2.25
C LEU A 135 -10.96 -15.59 -0.76
N THR A 136 -9.87 -15.48 0.00
CA THR A 136 -9.85 -15.81 1.44
C THR A 136 -10.68 -14.86 2.29
N PHE A 137 -10.97 -13.64 1.82
CA PHE A 137 -11.94 -12.75 2.47
C PHE A 137 -13.26 -12.63 1.69
N GLN A 138 -13.25 -12.83 0.37
CA GLN A 138 -14.47 -12.70 -0.42
C GLN A 138 -15.45 -13.84 -0.14
N VAL A 139 -14.98 -15.09 -0.07
CA VAL A 139 -15.85 -16.26 0.20
C VAL A 139 -16.48 -16.18 1.59
N PRO A 140 -15.76 -16.02 2.70
CA PRO A 140 -16.38 -15.95 4.03
C PRO A 140 -17.30 -14.72 4.17
N ALA A 141 -16.96 -13.58 3.54
CA ALA A 141 -17.83 -12.44 3.54
C ALA A 141 -19.20 -12.76 2.94
N MET A 142 -19.27 -13.51 1.84
CA MET A 142 -20.52 -13.91 1.22
C MET A 142 -21.38 -14.84 2.10
N MET A 143 -20.72 -15.58 3.00
CA MET A 143 -21.39 -16.53 3.92
C MET A 143 -21.81 -15.89 5.26
N MET A 144 -21.18 -14.77 5.65
CA MET A 144 -21.47 -14.09 6.92
C MET A 144 -22.48 -12.96 6.70
N GLU A 145 -23.25 -12.63 7.72
CA GLU A 145 -24.15 -11.48 7.68
C GLU A 145 -23.36 -10.16 7.88
N GLY A 146 -23.80 -9.10 7.20
CA GLY A 146 -23.18 -7.77 7.28
C GLY A 146 -22.19 -7.48 6.16
N THR A 147 -21.47 -6.39 6.29
CA THR A 147 -20.48 -5.86 5.32
C THR A 147 -19.07 -6.18 5.76
N CYS A 148 -18.25 -6.74 4.87
CA CYS A 148 -16.82 -6.88 5.08
C CYS A 148 -16.13 -5.53 4.83
N LEU A 149 -15.37 -5.04 5.82
CA LEU A 149 -14.51 -3.87 5.67
C LEU A 149 -13.16 -4.32 5.12
N VAL A 150 -12.81 -3.89 3.91
CA VAL A 150 -11.54 -4.23 3.28
C VAL A 150 -10.63 -3.01 3.26
N ILE A 151 -9.52 -3.10 3.98
CA ILE A 151 -8.54 -2.03 4.09
C ILE A 151 -7.36 -2.35 3.18
N THR A 152 -7.08 -1.44 2.25
CA THR A 152 -6.00 -1.62 1.25
C THR A 152 -5.34 -0.27 0.92
N PRO A 153 -4.03 -0.25 0.61
CA PRO A 153 -3.28 1.00 0.50
C PRO A 153 -3.49 1.76 -0.81
N LEU A 154 -4.07 1.14 -1.83
CA LEU A 154 -4.09 1.68 -3.18
C LEU A 154 -5.48 1.85 -3.75
N ILE A 155 -5.79 3.07 -4.17
CA ILE A 155 -7.07 3.42 -4.81
C ILE A 155 -7.30 2.64 -6.10
N ALA A 156 -6.26 2.42 -6.92
CA ALA A 156 -6.39 1.65 -8.15
C ALA A 156 -6.84 0.21 -7.87
N LEU A 157 -6.18 -0.45 -6.90
CA LEU A 157 -6.54 -1.81 -6.47
C LEU A 157 -7.97 -1.88 -5.94
N MET A 158 -8.41 -0.88 -5.13
CA MET A 158 -9.80 -0.82 -4.67
C MET A 158 -10.79 -0.81 -5.82
N LYS A 159 -10.53 0.04 -6.83
CA LYS A 159 -11.42 0.19 -7.99
C LYS A 159 -11.50 -1.10 -8.79
N ASP A 160 -10.37 -1.72 -9.07
CA ASP A 160 -10.29 -2.99 -9.79
C ASP A 160 -11.03 -4.11 -9.07
N GLN A 161 -10.82 -4.25 -7.75
CA GLN A 161 -11.50 -5.24 -6.93
C GLN A 161 -13.02 -5.01 -6.90
N VAL A 162 -13.46 -3.76 -6.71
CA VAL A 162 -14.88 -3.39 -6.72
C VAL A 162 -15.50 -3.70 -8.09
N GLU A 163 -14.81 -3.38 -9.17
CA GLU A 163 -15.30 -3.66 -10.53
C GLU A 163 -15.42 -5.16 -10.79
N HIS A 164 -14.42 -5.96 -10.40
CA HIS A 164 -14.47 -7.41 -10.51
C HIS A 164 -15.64 -8.04 -9.72
N LEU A 165 -15.88 -7.55 -8.50
CA LEU A 165 -17.02 -8.01 -7.70
C LEU A 165 -18.35 -7.62 -8.36
N ARG A 166 -18.47 -6.38 -8.86
CA ARG A 166 -19.68 -5.91 -9.56
C ARG A 166 -19.96 -6.69 -10.84
N LYS A 167 -18.92 -7.04 -11.62
CA LYS A 167 -19.07 -7.92 -12.80
C LYS A 167 -19.62 -9.31 -12.46
N LYS A 168 -19.41 -9.77 -11.22
CA LYS A 168 -19.99 -11.01 -10.69
C LYS A 168 -21.36 -10.79 -10.03
N GLY A 169 -21.93 -9.58 -10.12
CA GLY A 169 -23.19 -9.21 -9.49
C GLY A 169 -23.10 -8.89 -8.00
N ILE A 170 -21.92 -8.98 -7.38
CA ILE A 170 -21.72 -8.71 -5.96
C ILE A 170 -21.65 -7.19 -5.73
N ARG A 171 -22.45 -6.69 -4.80
CA ARG A 171 -22.48 -5.26 -4.48
C ARG A 171 -21.29 -4.89 -3.60
N ALA A 172 -20.42 -4.05 -4.14
CA ALA A 172 -19.24 -3.53 -3.48
C ALA A 172 -19.08 -2.03 -3.75
N THR A 173 -18.51 -1.31 -2.81
CA THR A 173 -18.14 0.10 -2.99
C THR A 173 -16.76 0.38 -2.42
N ALA A 174 -16.16 1.50 -2.86
CA ALA A 174 -14.88 1.97 -2.36
C ALA A 174 -14.95 3.44 -1.99
N ILE A 175 -14.42 3.80 -0.82
CA ILE A 175 -14.30 5.20 -0.37
C ILE A 175 -12.84 5.60 -0.43
N HIS A 176 -12.56 6.57 -1.30
CA HIS A 176 -11.21 7.07 -1.55
C HIS A 176 -11.17 8.60 -1.66
N SER A 177 -9.97 9.18 -1.77
CA SER A 177 -9.76 10.63 -1.80
C SER A 177 -10.34 11.35 -3.03
N GLY A 178 -10.71 10.61 -4.07
CA GLY A 178 -11.32 11.17 -5.28
C GLY A 178 -12.83 11.42 -5.18
N LEU A 179 -13.49 10.98 -4.09
CA LEU A 179 -14.93 11.21 -3.87
C LEU A 179 -15.15 12.52 -3.11
N SER A 180 -16.23 13.23 -3.46
CA SER A 180 -16.72 14.38 -2.69
C SER A 180 -17.28 13.95 -1.33
N ARG A 181 -17.40 14.90 -0.40
CA ARG A 181 -17.98 14.63 0.94
C ARG A 181 -19.40 14.08 0.86
N ASN A 182 -20.20 14.59 -0.07
CA ASN A 182 -21.58 14.13 -0.26
C ASN A 182 -21.63 12.70 -0.79
N GLU A 183 -20.80 12.35 -1.79
CA GLU A 183 -20.70 10.98 -2.29
C GLU A 183 -20.26 10.02 -1.19
N ILE A 184 -19.24 10.41 -0.39
CA ILE A 184 -18.79 9.61 0.76
C ILE A 184 -19.93 9.37 1.74
N ASN A 185 -20.68 10.42 2.12
CA ASN A 185 -21.80 10.30 3.05
C ASN A 185 -22.90 9.40 2.47
N GLN A 186 -23.22 9.54 1.18
CA GLN A 186 -24.21 8.71 0.50
C GLN A 186 -23.77 7.24 0.47
N GLU A 187 -22.51 6.94 0.13
CA GLU A 187 -21.98 5.58 0.11
C GLU A 187 -21.98 4.94 1.50
N LEU A 188 -21.59 5.70 2.55
CA LEU A 188 -21.66 5.21 3.94
C LEU A 188 -23.11 4.93 4.38
N ASN A 189 -24.07 5.76 4.00
CA ASN A 189 -25.49 5.50 4.26
C ASN A 189 -25.97 4.23 3.55
N ASN A 190 -25.55 4.01 2.31
CA ASN A 190 -25.86 2.78 1.58
C ASN A 190 -25.28 1.54 2.27
N VAL A 191 -24.09 1.65 2.90
CA VAL A 191 -23.52 0.57 3.73
C VAL A 191 -24.38 0.30 4.96
N ILE A 192 -24.80 1.33 5.69
CA ILE A 192 -25.69 1.20 6.87
C ILE A 192 -26.99 0.52 6.49
N LEU A 193 -27.56 0.84 5.33
CA LEU A 193 -28.78 0.21 4.80
C LEU A 193 -28.56 -1.23 4.29
N GLY A 194 -27.34 -1.79 4.45
CA GLY A 194 -27.04 -3.16 4.02
C GLY A 194 -27.00 -3.36 2.50
N ARG A 195 -26.83 -2.28 1.73
CA ARG A 195 -26.81 -2.36 0.25
C ARG A 195 -25.53 -2.94 -0.31
N TYR A 196 -24.43 -2.95 0.47
CA TYR A 196 -23.13 -3.43 0.06
C TYR A 196 -22.62 -4.58 0.91
N LYS A 197 -22.02 -5.58 0.25
CA LYS A 197 -21.36 -6.71 0.89
C LYS A 197 -19.89 -6.41 1.23
N PHE A 198 -19.26 -5.54 0.44
CA PHE A 198 -17.89 -5.10 0.63
C PHE A 198 -17.80 -3.58 0.61
N LEU A 199 -17.08 -3.06 1.60
CA LEU A 199 -16.67 -1.67 1.67
C LEU A 199 -15.14 -1.60 1.68
N TYR A 200 -14.56 -1.12 0.59
CA TYR A 200 -13.12 -0.86 0.48
C TYR A 200 -12.77 0.52 0.98
N LEU A 201 -11.74 0.61 1.80
CA LEU A 201 -11.30 1.83 2.47
C LEU A 201 -9.78 1.96 2.41
N SER A 202 -9.28 3.20 2.26
CA SER A 202 -7.89 3.48 2.59
C SER A 202 -7.73 3.69 4.10
N PRO A 203 -6.54 3.39 4.68
CA PRO A 203 -6.29 3.56 6.11
C PRO A 203 -6.64 4.95 6.62
N GLU A 204 -6.34 6.00 5.85
CA GLU A 204 -6.60 7.40 6.20
C GLU A 204 -8.08 7.70 6.39
N ARG A 205 -8.96 6.95 5.75
CA ARG A 205 -10.42 7.14 5.88
C ARG A 205 -10.99 6.61 7.18
N LEU A 206 -10.31 5.69 7.81
CA LEU A 206 -10.73 5.13 9.10
C LEU A 206 -10.75 6.18 10.22
N HIS A 207 -9.97 7.26 10.12
CA HIS A 207 -9.83 8.30 11.16
C HIS A 207 -10.73 9.51 10.94
N THR A 208 -11.56 9.49 9.90
CA THR A 208 -12.48 10.62 9.69
C THR A 208 -13.65 10.52 10.68
N ASP A 209 -14.00 11.64 11.33
CA ASP A 209 -15.12 11.71 12.26
C ASP A 209 -16.41 11.17 11.65
N LEU A 210 -16.63 11.46 10.36
CA LEU A 210 -17.77 10.96 9.61
C LEU A 210 -17.80 9.44 9.56
N PHE A 211 -16.65 8.77 9.34
CA PHE A 211 -16.58 7.32 9.32
C PHE A 211 -16.85 6.73 10.70
N HIS A 212 -16.25 7.28 11.76
CA HIS A 212 -16.44 6.83 13.14
C HIS A 212 -17.91 6.92 13.56
N LEU A 213 -18.57 8.05 13.26
CA LEU A 213 -20.00 8.22 13.55
C LEU A 213 -20.86 7.18 12.83
N LYS A 214 -20.57 6.92 11.56
CA LYS A 214 -21.34 5.98 10.74
C LYS A 214 -21.06 4.51 11.08
N LEU A 215 -19.84 4.19 11.51
CA LEU A 215 -19.43 2.83 11.84
C LEU A 215 -20.29 2.19 12.91
N ASN A 216 -20.75 2.97 13.91
CA ASN A 216 -21.62 2.49 14.99
C ASN A 216 -22.98 1.94 14.50
N TYR A 217 -23.41 2.38 13.32
CA TYR A 217 -24.67 1.94 12.69
C TYR A 217 -24.46 0.87 11.62
N MET A 218 -23.22 0.51 11.30
CA MET A 218 -22.90 -0.50 10.29
C MET A 218 -22.94 -1.90 10.88
N LYS A 219 -23.59 -2.83 10.19
CA LYS A 219 -23.47 -4.24 10.50
C LYS A 219 -22.20 -4.80 9.83
N VAL A 220 -21.09 -4.80 10.56
CA VAL A 220 -19.81 -5.31 10.07
C VAL A 220 -19.72 -6.81 10.29
N SER A 221 -19.35 -7.59 9.25
CA SER A 221 -19.08 -9.02 9.38
C SER A 221 -17.69 -9.25 10.00
N PHE A 222 -16.64 -8.82 9.33
CA PHE A 222 -15.25 -8.85 9.79
C PHE A 222 -14.43 -7.80 9.03
N ILE A 223 -13.15 -7.68 9.39
CA ILE A 223 -12.21 -6.72 8.81
C ILE A 223 -11.15 -7.50 8.04
N ALA A 224 -10.94 -7.18 6.77
CA ALA A 224 -9.84 -7.69 5.96
C ALA A 224 -8.79 -6.58 5.78
N VAL A 225 -7.54 -6.85 6.13
CA VAL A 225 -6.40 -5.94 5.95
C VAL A 225 -5.51 -6.53 4.87
N ASP A 226 -5.60 -5.98 3.67
CA ASP A 226 -4.75 -6.38 2.55
C ASP A 226 -3.42 -5.62 2.60
N GLU A 227 -2.36 -6.24 2.06
CA GLU A 227 -0.97 -5.76 2.16
C GLU A 227 -0.58 -5.42 3.60
N ALA A 228 -0.91 -6.32 4.53
CA ALA A 228 -0.75 -6.10 5.97
C ALA A 228 0.70 -5.79 6.40
N HIS A 229 1.70 -6.16 5.59
CA HIS A 229 3.10 -5.80 5.83
C HIS A 229 3.32 -4.27 5.92
N CYS A 230 2.42 -3.47 5.33
CA CYS A 230 2.48 -2.01 5.42
C CYS A 230 2.32 -1.46 6.85
N ILE A 231 1.77 -2.25 7.80
CA ILE A 231 1.64 -1.84 9.20
C ILE A 231 2.96 -1.94 9.96
N SER A 232 3.84 -2.84 9.50
CA SER A 232 5.10 -3.12 10.18
C SER A 232 6.15 -2.08 9.83
N GLN A 233 6.73 -1.48 10.86
CA GLN A 233 7.88 -0.60 10.69
C GLN A 233 9.12 -1.36 10.19
N TRP A 234 9.12 -2.67 10.34
CA TRP A 234 10.13 -3.61 9.88
C TRP A 234 9.89 -4.06 8.43
N GLY A 235 8.70 -3.79 7.87
CA GLY A 235 8.35 -4.06 6.48
C GLY A 235 9.06 -3.14 5.47
N TYR A 236 9.19 -3.58 4.23
CA TYR A 236 9.85 -2.81 3.17
C TYR A 236 9.00 -1.62 2.64
N ASP A 237 7.67 -1.70 2.73
CA ASP A 237 6.71 -0.65 2.33
C ASP A 237 5.89 -0.17 3.55
N PHE A 238 6.59 0.26 4.60
CA PHE A 238 5.94 0.79 5.80
C PHE A 238 5.15 2.05 5.49
N ARG A 239 3.88 2.06 5.90
CA ARG A 239 2.97 3.21 5.75
C ARG A 239 2.44 3.66 7.12
N PRO A 240 2.79 4.88 7.58
CA PRO A 240 2.36 5.37 8.90
C PRO A 240 0.85 5.31 9.11
N SER A 241 0.05 5.53 8.06
CA SER A 241 -1.41 5.43 8.13
C SER A 241 -1.93 4.05 8.53
N TYR A 242 -1.16 2.97 8.27
CA TYR A 242 -1.52 1.62 8.71
C TYR A 242 -1.39 1.42 10.22
N LEU A 243 -0.53 2.18 10.92
CA LEU A 243 -0.45 2.10 12.39
C LEU A 243 -1.77 2.50 13.07
N GLN A 244 -2.56 3.28 12.38
CA GLN A 244 -3.85 3.73 12.87
C GLN A 244 -4.88 2.58 12.90
N LEU A 245 -4.63 1.46 12.19
CA LEU A 245 -5.50 0.27 12.21
C LEU A 245 -5.66 -0.36 13.58
N LYS A 246 -4.72 -0.14 14.50
CA LYS A 246 -4.85 -0.58 15.90
C LYS A 246 -6.09 0.00 16.59
N GLU A 247 -6.58 1.16 16.14
CA GLU A 247 -7.78 1.80 16.68
C GLU A 247 -9.06 1.07 16.27
N ILE A 248 -9.07 0.43 15.08
CA ILE A 248 -10.23 -0.32 14.61
C ILE A 248 -10.59 -1.47 15.56
N ARG A 249 -9.59 -2.07 16.23
CA ARG A 249 -9.82 -3.08 17.27
C ARG A 249 -10.57 -2.51 18.48
N GLN A 250 -10.37 -1.23 18.80
CA GLN A 250 -11.11 -0.58 19.89
C GLN A 250 -12.55 -0.29 19.49
N LEU A 251 -12.77 0.08 18.22
CA LEU A 251 -14.10 0.36 17.68
C LEU A 251 -14.91 -0.91 17.44
N LEU A 252 -14.27 -2.00 17.05
CA LEU A 252 -14.89 -3.29 16.71
C LEU A 252 -14.19 -4.45 17.44
N PRO A 253 -14.25 -4.50 18.79
CA PRO A 253 -13.45 -5.45 19.58
C PRO A 253 -13.77 -6.91 19.29
N GLU A 254 -15.04 -7.24 18.99
CA GLU A 254 -15.52 -8.61 18.80
C GLU A 254 -15.37 -9.12 17.36
N LYS A 255 -15.06 -8.23 16.40
CA LYS A 255 -14.99 -8.62 14.99
C LYS A 255 -13.64 -9.24 14.66
N PRO A 256 -13.60 -10.39 13.97
CA PRO A 256 -12.34 -10.99 13.55
C PRO A 256 -11.61 -10.10 12.53
N ILE A 257 -10.29 -10.16 12.57
CA ILE A 257 -9.41 -9.48 11.59
C ILE A 257 -8.69 -10.55 10.78
N LEU A 258 -8.83 -10.46 9.45
CA LEU A 258 -8.01 -11.20 8.50
C LEU A 258 -6.94 -10.27 7.93
N ALA A 259 -5.69 -10.53 8.28
CA ALA A 259 -4.55 -9.85 7.68
C ALA A 259 -3.93 -10.72 6.58
N LEU A 260 -3.63 -10.13 5.42
CA LEU A 260 -3.08 -10.81 4.27
C LEU A 260 -1.84 -10.09 3.76
N THR A 261 -0.80 -10.86 3.45
CA THR A 261 0.40 -10.33 2.79
C THR A 261 1.06 -11.39 1.91
N ALA A 262 1.83 -10.92 0.91
CA ALA A 262 2.62 -11.80 0.04
C ALA A 262 4.08 -11.91 0.46
N THR A 263 4.55 -11.01 1.33
CA THR A 263 5.97 -10.87 1.65
C THR A 263 6.11 -10.46 3.11
N ALA A 264 6.51 -11.38 3.97
CA ALA A 264 6.78 -11.07 5.38
C ALA A 264 7.74 -12.11 5.99
N THR A 265 8.80 -11.63 6.61
CA THR A 265 9.67 -12.43 7.48
C THR A 265 8.98 -12.68 8.83
N ASN A 266 9.50 -13.58 9.64
CA ASN A 266 8.95 -13.89 10.98
C ASN A 266 8.84 -12.64 11.86
N LEU A 267 9.82 -11.75 11.79
CA LEU A 267 9.81 -10.47 12.51
C LEU A 267 8.60 -9.60 12.10
N VAL A 268 8.33 -9.50 10.80
CA VAL A 268 7.19 -8.74 10.26
C VAL A 268 5.86 -9.39 10.64
N VAL A 269 5.80 -10.73 10.62
CA VAL A 269 4.60 -11.50 11.02
C VAL A 269 4.22 -11.24 12.48
N ASP A 270 5.19 -11.26 13.39
CA ASP A 270 4.94 -10.98 14.81
C ASP A 270 4.49 -9.52 15.03
N ASP A 271 5.14 -8.57 14.34
CA ASP A 271 4.78 -7.15 14.43
C ASP A 271 3.37 -6.88 13.88
N ILE A 272 2.98 -7.47 12.75
CA ILE A 272 1.61 -7.34 12.21
C ILE A 272 0.57 -7.76 13.25
N GLN A 273 0.75 -8.93 13.87
CA GLN A 273 -0.19 -9.43 14.87
C GLN A 273 -0.23 -8.55 16.13
N GLN A 274 0.91 -8.01 16.54
CA GLN A 274 1.01 -7.09 17.66
C GLN A 274 0.32 -5.75 17.36
N GLN A 275 0.58 -5.14 16.22
CA GLN A 275 0.01 -3.84 15.83
C GLN A 275 -1.51 -3.94 15.61
N LEU A 276 -2.00 -5.02 15.02
CA LEU A 276 -3.43 -5.28 14.85
C LEU A 276 -4.11 -5.79 16.13
N ARG A 277 -3.35 -6.00 17.21
CA ARG A 277 -3.85 -6.49 18.51
C ARG A 277 -4.67 -7.78 18.35
N PHE A 278 -4.11 -8.76 17.68
CA PHE A 278 -4.75 -10.07 17.55
C PHE A 278 -5.06 -10.67 18.91
N ARG A 279 -6.26 -11.18 19.10
CA ARG A 279 -6.71 -11.85 20.34
C ARG A 279 -5.97 -13.16 20.58
N GLU A 280 -5.61 -13.84 19.48
CA GLU A 280 -4.79 -15.05 19.45
C GLU A 280 -3.91 -15.05 18.21
N LYS A 281 -2.74 -15.67 18.31
CA LYS A 281 -1.80 -15.76 17.18
C LYS A 281 -2.16 -16.96 16.31
N ARG A 282 -2.82 -16.72 15.18
CA ARG A 282 -3.10 -17.73 14.14
C ARG A 282 -2.47 -17.29 12.83
N VAL A 283 -1.50 -18.07 12.39
CA VAL A 283 -0.74 -17.79 11.15
C VAL A 283 -0.82 -19.01 10.24
N PHE A 284 -1.31 -18.80 9.04
CA PHE A 284 -1.28 -19.80 7.98
C PHE A 284 -0.26 -19.38 6.93
N ARG A 285 0.63 -20.29 6.58
CA ARG A 285 1.73 -20.03 5.64
C ARG A 285 1.62 -20.95 4.44
N MET A 286 1.62 -20.38 3.25
CA MET A 286 1.84 -21.09 2.00
C MET A 286 3.30 -20.87 1.60
N SER A 287 3.97 -21.88 1.10
CA SER A 287 5.32 -21.72 0.58
C SER A 287 5.38 -20.61 -0.48
N PHE A 288 6.43 -19.82 -0.43
CA PHE A 288 6.71 -18.78 -1.43
C PHE A 288 7.31 -19.36 -2.72
N ALA A 289 7.58 -20.66 -2.76
CA ALA A 289 8.10 -21.33 -3.95
C ALA A 289 7.18 -21.15 -5.17
N ARG A 290 7.78 -20.83 -6.29
CA ARG A 290 7.10 -20.63 -7.57
C ARG A 290 7.72 -21.57 -8.62
N PRO A 291 7.29 -22.83 -8.69
CA PRO A 291 7.92 -23.84 -9.56
C PRO A 291 7.83 -23.51 -11.07
N ASN A 292 6.88 -22.68 -11.45
CA ASN A 292 6.72 -22.22 -12.83
C ASN A 292 7.49 -20.92 -13.16
N LEU A 293 8.20 -20.33 -12.17
CA LEU A 293 8.92 -19.08 -12.35
C LEU A 293 10.43 -19.29 -12.20
N THR A 294 11.15 -19.14 -13.28
CA THR A 294 12.61 -19.21 -13.30
C THR A 294 13.22 -17.84 -12.96
N TYR A 295 14.05 -17.80 -11.93
CA TYR A 295 14.81 -16.61 -11.55
C TYR A 295 16.22 -16.70 -12.12
N ILE A 296 16.68 -15.63 -12.77
CA ILE A 296 18.00 -15.55 -13.43
C ILE A 296 18.65 -14.23 -13.07
N VAL A 297 19.92 -14.27 -12.69
CA VAL A 297 20.79 -13.09 -12.62
C VAL A 297 21.81 -13.18 -13.75
N GLN A 298 21.72 -12.25 -14.69
CA GLN A 298 22.59 -12.22 -15.88
C GLN A 298 23.55 -11.03 -15.75
N MET A 299 24.84 -11.30 -15.80
CA MET A 299 25.86 -10.25 -15.87
C MET A 299 25.81 -9.58 -17.25
N SER A 300 25.74 -8.23 -17.26
CA SER A 300 25.50 -7.47 -18.48
C SER A 300 26.23 -6.11 -18.43
N ASP A 301 27.09 -5.88 -19.38
CA ASP A 301 27.73 -4.57 -19.61
C ASP A 301 26.89 -3.68 -20.55
N ASP A 302 26.12 -4.28 -21.46
CA ASP A 302 25.13 -3.63 -22.34
C ASP A 302 23.70 -4.10 -22.02
N LYS A 303 23.16 -3.61 -20.92
CA LYS A 303 21.80 -4.01 -20.46
C LYS A 303 20.69 -3.73 -21.49
N LEU A 304 20.85 -2.69 -22.32
CA LEU A 304 19.84 -2.36 -23.32
C LEU A 304 19.86 -3.35 -24.49
N GLY A 305 21.06 -3.68 -25.00
CA GLY A 305 21.24 -4.70 -26.04
C GLY A 305 20.73 -6.07 -25.59
N ASP A 306 21.13 -6.49 -24.39
CA ASP A 306 20.65 -7.75 -23.79
C ASP A 306 19.13 -7.76 -23.60
N LEU A 307 18.54 -6.64 -23.14
CA LEU A 307 17.07 -6.52 -22.99
C LEU A 307 16.35 -6.72 -24.33
N ILE A 308 16.84 -6.07 -25.40
CA ILE A 308 16.25 -6.21 -26.74
C ILE A 308 16.31 -7.68 -27.18
N GLN A 309 17.47 -8.32 -27.05
CA GLN A 309 17.66 -9.72 -27.40
C GLN A 309 16.74 -10.66 -26.59
N LEU A 310 16.62 -10.45 -25.27
CA LEU A 310 15.72 -11.22 -24.41
C LEU A 310 14.25 -11.08 -24.83
N LEU A 311 13.84 -9.88 -25.21
CA LEU A 311 12.48 -9.62 -25.67
C LEU A 311 12.22 -10.22 -27.04
N GLU A 312 13.18 -10.21 -27.97
CA GLU A 312 13.09 -10.85 -29.29
C GLU A 312 12.99 -12.39 -29.20
N GLN A 313 13.73 -12.97 -28.24
CA GLN A 313 13.73 -14.43 -27.99
C GLN A 313 12.54 -14.92 -27.16
N SER A 314 11.70 -14.02 -26.65
CA SER A 314 10.54 -14.37 -25.83
C SER A 314 9.24 -13.97 -26.50
N GLU A 315 8.19 -14.75 -26.26
CA GLU A 315 6.82 -14.44 -26.69
C GLU A 315 5.98 -13.97 -25.48
N GLY A 316 4.82 -13.36 -25.77
CA GLY A 316 3.85 -12.92 -24.76
C GLY A 316 4.21 -11.58 -24.09
N SER A 317 3.39 -11.20 -23.13
CA SER A 317 3.52 -9.93 -22.43
C SER A 317 4.75 -9.89 -21.52
N ALA A 318 5.40 -8.71 -21.46
CA ALA A 318 6.58 -8.48 -20.63
C ALA A 318 6.47 -7.21 -19.79
N ILE A 319 7.14 -7.22 -18.64
CA ILE A 319 7.34 -6.03 -17.79
C ILE A 319 8.84 -5.79 -17.64
N VAL A 320 9.26 -4.53 -17.81
CA VAL A 320 10.66 -4.12 -17.62
C VAL A 320 10.70 -3.08 -16.49
N TYR A 321 11.42 -3.39 -15.42
CA TYR A 321 11.57 -2.49 -14.30
C TYR A 321 12.82 -1.65 -14.41
N THR A 322 12.65 -0.33 -14.25
CA THR A 322 13.74 0.64 -14.12
C THR A 322 13.51 1.51 -12.89
N ARG A 323 14.56 2.08 -12.36
CA ARG A 323 14.46 2.89 -11.14
C ARG A 323 13.93 4.30 -11.37
N SER A 324 14.26 4.93 -12.50
CA SER A 324 13.96 6.33 -12.73
C SER A 324 12.81 6.57 -13.70
N ARG A 325 12.08 7.67 -13.49
CA ARG A 325 11.01 8.11 -14.41
C ARG A 325 11.56 8.37 -15.82
N GLY A 326 12.75 8.98 -15.93
CA GLY A 326 13.46 9.19 -17.21
C GLY A 326 13.82 7.86 -17.85
N GLY A 327 14.44 6.94 -17.07
CA GLY A 327 14.81 5.61 -17.56
C GLY A 327 13.64 4.82 -18.15
N THR A 328 12.42 4.90 -17.54
CA THR A 328 11.25 4.22 -18.12
C THR A 328 10.92 4.72 -19.51
N ARG A 329 10.94 6.04 -19.71
CA ARG A 329 10.65 6.66 -20.99
C ARG A 329 11.75 6.35 -22.02
N ASP A 330 13.01 6.54 -21.66
CA ASP A 330 14.14 6.37 -22.57
C ASP A 330 14.26 4.92 -23.02
N THR A 331 14.08 3.96 -22.11
CA THR A 331 14.05 2.53 -22.44
C THR A 331 12.89 2.18 -23.35
N ALA A 332 11.67 2.68 -23.06
CA ALA A 332 10.51 2.41 -23.92
C ALA A 332 10.70 2.95 -25.34
N LEU A 333 11.27 4.15 -25.49
CA LEU A 333 11.59 4.74 -26.81
C LEU A 333 12.67 3.91 -27.54
N ALA A 334 13.68 3.43 -26.85
CA ALA A 334 14.70 2.57 -27.44
C ALA A 334 14.11 1.23 -27.90
N LEU A 335 13.22 0.62 -27.13
CA LEU A 335 12.51 -0.61 -27.55
C LEU A 335 11.61 -0.37 -28.77
N GLN A 336 10.92 0.78 -28.83
CA GLN A 336 10.12 1.16 -29.98
C GLN A 336 10.99 1.35 -31.25
N ALA A 337 12.17 1.97 -31.09
CA ALA A 337 13.12 2.12 -32.18
C ALA A 337 13.68 0.76 -32.69
N ALA A 338 13.74 -0.25 -31.82
CA ALA A 338 14.06 -1.64 -32.17
C ALA A 338 12.85 -2.42 -32.73
N GLY A 339 11.69 -1.79 -32.95
CA GLY A 339 10.50 -2.43 -33.52
C GLY A 339 9.62 -3.18 -32.50
N LEU A 340 9.88 -3.04 -31.21
CA LEU A 340 9.10 -3.67 -30.15
C LEU A 340 7.96 -2.75 -29.67
N SER A 341 6.73 -3.28 -29.55
CA SER A 341 5.60 -2.52 -29.01
C SER A 341 5.76 -2.34 -27.49
N ALA A 342 6.17 -1.13 -27.06
CA ALA A 342 6.46 -0.82 -25.69
C ALA A 342 5.77 0.46 -25.21
N LEU A 343 5.27 0.47 -23.97
CA LEU A 343 4.75 1.64 -23.26
C LEU A 343 5.57 1.86 -21.99
N TYR A 344 5.56 3.10 -21.47
CA TYR A 344 6.19 3.39 -20.18
C TYR A 344 5.18 3.83 -19.13
N TYR A 345 5.48 3.54 -17.84
CA TYR A 345 4.59 3.84 -16.72
C TYR A 345 5.39 4.29 -15.48
N HIS A 346 4.98 5.40 -14.87
CA HIS A 346 5.54 5.88 -13.61
C HIS A 346 4.54 6.75 -12.84
N ALA A 347 4.77 6.98 -11.55
CA ALA A 347 3.87 7.74 -10.67
C ALA A 347 3.59 9.17 -11.16
N GLY A 348 4.53 9.81 -11.84
CA GLY A 348 4.42 11.18 -12.32
C GLY A 348 3.55 11.37 -13.58
N LEU A 349 2.99 10.30 -14.16
CA LEU A 349 2.06 10.43 -15.30
C LEU A 349 0.68 10.93 -14.82
N PRO A 350 -0.05 11.70 -15.65
CA PRO A 350 -1.46 12.02 -15.41
C PRO A 350 -2.31 10.75 -15.19
N THR A 351 -3.38 10.85 -14.41
CA THR A 351 -4.23 9.69 -14.10
C THR A 351 -4.86 9.06 -15.33
N ALA A 352 -5.29 9.88 -16.31
CA ALA A 352 -5.84 9.39 -17.55
C ALA A 352 -4.82 8.59 -18.39
N ASP A 353 -3.57 9.11 -18.49
CA ASP A 353 -2.49 8.42 -19.20
C ASP A 353 -2.12 7.09 -18.54
N LYS A 354 -2.12 7.05 -17.20
CA LYS A 354 -1.88 5.81 -16.46
C LYS A 354 -2.92 4.75 -16.78
N ALA A 355 -4.21 5.14 -16.75
CA ALA A 355 -5.31 4.23 -17.07
C ALA A 355 -5.20 3.72 -18.51
N PHE A 356 -5.02 4.63 -19.47
CA PHE A 356 -4.90 4.29 -20.89
C PHE A 356 -3.75 3.29 -21.15
N ARG A 357 -2.54 3.57 -20.62
CA ARG A 357 -1.36 2.72 -20.83
C ARG A 357 -1.52 1.35 -20.20
N GLN A 358 -2.11 1.31 -19.00
CA GLN A 358 -2.40 0.06 -18.29
C GLN A 358 -3.41 -0.79 -19.06
N GLU A 359 -4.51 -0.19 -19.54
CA GLU A 359 -5.53 -0.89 -20.32
C GLU A 359 -4.99 -1.40 -21.65
N SER A 360 -4.24 -0.57 -22.39
CA SER A 360 -3.62 -0.98 -23.66
C SER A 360 -2.68 -2.18 -23.48
N TRP A 361 -1.89 -2.19 -22.40
CA TRP A 361 -1.03 -3.34 -22.09
C TRP A 361 -1.84 -4.56 -21.64
N GLN A 362 -2.91 -4.38 -20.87
CA GLN A 362 -3.79 -5.48 -20.46
C GLN A 362 -4.52 -6.13 -21.63
N ARG A 363 -4.81 -5.36 -22.69
CA ARG A 363 -5.47 -5.85 -23.93
C ARG A 363 -4.48 -6.34 -24.99
N ASP A 364 -3.19 -6.44 -24.66
CA ASP A 364 -2.12 -6.84 -25.60
C ASP A 364 -1.93 -5.90 -26.81
N GLU A 365 -2.47 -4.68 -26.75
CA GLU A 365 -2.19 -3.63 -27.74
C GLU A 365 -0.73 -3.16 -27.68
N ALA A 366 -0.12 -3.28 -26.49
CA ALA A 366 1.31 -3.13 -26.27
C ALA A 366 1.85 -4.37 -25.54
N ARG A 367 2.94 -4.94 -26.08
CA ARG A 367 3.55 -6.16 -25.53
C ARG A 367 4.35 -5.90 -24.28
N VAL A 368 5.11 -4.79 -24.24
CA VAL A 368 6.07 -4.48 -23.18
C VAL A 368 5.63 -3.27 -22.37
N MET A 369 5.62 -3.41 -21.04
CA MET A 369 5.45 -2.28 -20.13
C MET A 369 6.78 -1.98 -19.43
N VAL A 370 7.37 -0.82 -19.72
CA VAL A 370 8.57 -0.33 -19.02
C VAL A 370 8.14 0.55 -17.87
N ALA A 371 8.48 0.18 -16.63
CA ALA A 371 7.89 0.85 -15.48
C ALA A 371 8.87 1.03 -14.32
N THR A 372 8.54 1.98 -13.43
CA THR A 372 9.06 1.99 -12.06
C THR A 372 8.19 1.09 -11.17
N ASN A 373 8.57 0.90 -9.90
CA ASN A 373 7.77 0.20 -8.89
C ASN A 373 6.32 0.73 -8.75
N ALA A 374 6.02 1.92 -9.32
CA ALA A 374 4.64 2.44 -9.38
C ALA A 374 3.70 1.59 -10.24
N PHE A 375 4.24 0.82 -11.20
CA PHE A 375 3.52 -0.22 -11.94
C PHE A 375 3.67 -1.54 -11.18
N GLY A 376 2.89 -1.64 -10.12
CA GLY A 376 3.12 -2.69 -9.15
C GLY A 376 1.81 -3.23 -8.57
N MET A 377 1.55 -2.93 -7.31
CA MET A 377 0.39 -3.43 -6.59
C MET A 377 -0.90 -3.21 -7.37
N GLY A 378 -1.74 -4.23 -7.46
CA GLY A 378 -3.03 -4.17 -8.16
C GLY A 378 -3.01 -4.57 -9.64
N ILE A 379 -1.86 -4.88 -10.23
CA ILE A 379 -1.81 -5.38 -11.61
C ILE A 379 -2.03 -6.89 -11.61
N ASP A 380 -3.10 -7.31 -12.26
CA ASP A 380 -3.51 -8.72 -12.35
C ASP A 380 -3.66 -9.17 -13.81
N LYS A 381 -2.52 -9.20 -14.54
CA LYS A 381 -2.43 -9.86 -15.85
C LYS A 381 -1.82 -11.24 -15.63
N PRO A 382 -2.55 -12.33 -15.95
CA PRO A 382 -2.10 -13.70 -15.63
C PRO A 382 -0.95 -14.20 -16.48
N ASP A 383 -0.88 -13.75 -17.72
CA ASP A 383 -0.07 -14.30 -18.82
C ASP A 383 1.23 -13.52 -19.09
N VAL A 384 1.77 -12.84 -18.11
CA VAL A 384 3.10 -12.21 -18.21
C VAL A 384 4.17 -13.31 -18.29
N ARG A 385 4.91 -13.36 -19.38
CA ARG A 385 5.94 -14.40 -19.61
C ARG A 385 7.33 -14.00 -19.16
N LEU A 386 7.61 -12.70 -19.15
CA LEU A 386 8.94 -12.19 -18.84
C LEU A 386 8.87 -10.94 -17.95
N VAL A 387 9.62 -10.94 -16.87
CA VAL A 387 9.91 -9.75 -16.07
C VAL A 387 11.41 -9.50 -16.13
N VAL A 388 11.84 -8.29 -16.52
CA VAL A 388 13.25 -7.92 -16.57
C VAL A 388 13.50 -6.74 -15.64
N HIS A 389 14.52 -6.84 -14.80
CA HIS A 389 15.01 -5.74 -14.00
C HIS A 389 16.29 -5.17 -14.61
N LEU A 390 16.24 -3.93 -15.08
CA LEU A 390 17.43 -3.19 -15.54
C LEU A 390 18.23 -2.62 -14.38
N ASP A 391 17.54 -2.30 -13.29
CA ASP A 391 18.12 -1.82 -12.04
C ASP A 391 17.68 -2.75 -10.91
N PRO A 392 18.59 -3.22 -10.03
CA PRO A 392 18.19 -4.00 -8.88
C PRO A 392 17.38 -3.14 -7.91
N PRO A 393 16.25 -3.67 -7.38
CA PRO A 393 15.49 -3.01 -6.32
C PRO A 393 16.28 -2.95 -5.00
N ASP A 394 15.77 -2.18 -4.04
CA ASP A 394 16.46 -1.95 -2.77
C ASP A 394 16.31 -3.11 -1.78
N SER A 395 15.53 -4.13 -2.11
CA SER A 395 15.27 -5.27 -1.23
C SER A 395 14.79 -6.50 -1.98
N ILE A 396 14.97 -7.66 -1.35
CA ILE A 396 14.46 -8.95 -1.83
C ILE A 396 12.91 -8.96 -1.89
N GLU A 397 12.24 -8.34 -0.93
CA GLU A 397 10.77 -8.27 -0.90
C GLU A 397 10.23 -7.53 -2.13
N ALA A 398 10.83 -6.38 -2.48
CA ALA A 398 10.44 -5.63 -3.67
C ALA A 398 10.71 -6.45 -4.95
N TYR A 399 11.90 -7.06 -5.05
CA TYR A 399 12.26 -7.94 -6.17
C TYR A 399 11.26 -9.10 -6.30
N PHE A 400 10.98 -9.80 -5.20
CA PHE A 400 10.07 -10.94 -5.19
C PHE A 400 8.63 -10.55 -5.61
N GLN A 401 8.16 -9.39 -5.15
CA GLN A 401 6.84 -8.88 -5.50
C GLN A 401 6.75 -8.48 -6.99
N GLU A 402 7.81 -7.87 -7.54
CA GLU A 402 7.91 -7.45 -8.94
C GLU A 402 8.08 -8.67 -9.86
N ALA A 403 9.01 -9.55 -9.57
CA ALA A 403 9.25 -10.80 -10.27
C ALA A 403 8.02 -11.73 -10.27
N GLY A 404 7.33 -11.79 -9.12
CA GLY A 404 6.13 -12.61 -8.91
C GLY A 404 4.93 -12.24 -9.78
N ARG A 405 5.02 -11.20 -10.61
CA ARG A 405 3.99 -10.84 -11.61
C ARG A 405 4.01 -11.77 -12.82
N ALA A 406 5.16 -12.42 -13.08
CA ALA A 406 5.27 -13.39 -14.14
C ALA A 406 4.58 -14.72 -13.79
N GLY A 407 3.94 -15.34 -14.77
CA GLY A 407 3.39 -16.70 -14.68
C GLY A 407 2.30 -16.89 -13.63
N ARG A 408 1.39 -15.96 -13.45
CA ARG A 408 0.28 -16.11 -12.49
C ARG A 408 -0.75 -17.16 -12.90
N ASP A 409 -0.84 -17.44 -14.17
CA ASP A 409 -1.65 -18.52 -14.75
C ASP A 409 -1.08 -19.93 -14.50
N GLY A 410 0.13 -20.03 -13.93
CA GLY A 410 0.83 -21.29 -13.69
C GLY A 410 1.67 -21.77 -14.88
N ALA A 411 1.60 -21.10 -16.03
CA ALA A 411 2.46 -21.41 -17.16
C ALA A 411 3.92 -20.95 -16.90
N PRO A 412 4.92 -21.59 -17.55
CA PRO A 412 6.32 -21.22 -17.40
C PRO A 412 6.57 -19.75 -17.71
N ALA A 413 7.35 -19.08 -16.84
CA ALA A 413 7.71 -17.68 -16.97
C ALA A 413 9.13 -17.44 -16.42
N ARG A 414 9.75 -16.33 -16.82
CA ARG A 414 11.11 -15.97 -16.38
C ARG A 414 11.14 -14.59 -15.74
N SER A 415 11.95 -14.46 -14.68
CA SER A 415 12.37 -13.19 -14.12
C SER A 415 13.88 -13.05 -14.26
N ILE A 416 14.34 -12.05 -15.02
CA ILE A 416 15.75 -11.83 -15.32
C ILE A 416 16.17 -10.49 -14.73
N LEU A 417 17.24 -10.51 -13.92
CA LEU A 417 17.87 -9.32 -13.40
C LEU A 417 19.19 -9.11 -14.13
N LEU A 418 19.30 -8.03 -14.91
CA LEU A 418 20.55 -7.64 -15.58
C LEU A 418 21.41 -6.84 -14.59
N PHE A 419 22.60 -7.35 -14.28
CA PHE A 419 23.45 -6.86 -13.22
C PHE A 419 24.87 -6.55 -13.68
N ASN A 420 25.51 -5.54 -13.10
CA ASN A 420 26.92 -5.24 -13.33
C ASN A 420 27.58 -4.56 -12.12
N ALA A 421 28.89 -4.32 -12.24
CA ALA A 421 29.67 -3.70 -11.15
C ALA A 421 29.23 -2.27 -10.79
N ARG A 422 28.53 -1.55 -11.70
CA ARG A 422 27.97 -0.21 -11.40
C ARG A 422 26.78 -0.33 -10.45
N ASP A 423 26.01 -1.40 -10.58
CA ASP A 423 24.85 -1.64 -9.70
C ASP A 423 25.27 -1.91 -8.27
N THR A 424 26.35 -2.66 -8.07
CA THR A 424 26.94 -2.88 -6.73
C THR A 424 27.29 -1.56 -6.05
N ARG A 425 27.96 -0.67 -6.75
CA ARG A 425 28.31 0.67 -6.23
C ARG A 425 27.05 1.51 -5.96
N SER A 426 26.10 1.48 -6.91
CA SER A 426 24.85 2.22 -6.78
C SER A 426 24.05 1.76 -5.56
N LEU A 427 23.87 0.44 -5.34
CA LEU A 427 23.18 -0.12 -4.18
C LEU A 427 23.85 0.31 -2.87
N SER A 428 25.19 0.20 -2.77
CA SER A 428 25.93 0.60 -1.56
C SER A 428 25.81 2.11 -1.29
N GLN A 429 25.85 2.95 -2.33
CA GLN A 429 25.67 4.40 -2.16
C GLN A 429 24.28 4.79 -1.69
N ARG A 430 23.25 4.00 -1.99
CA ARG A 430 21.86 4.26 -1.56
C ARG A 430 21.73 4.28 -0.03
N ILE A 431 22.55 3.51 0.68
CA ILE A 431 22.55 3.48 2.15
C ILE A 431 22.78 4.89 2.70
N GLY A 432 23.90 5.53 2.32
CA GLY A 432 24.22 6.88 2.78
C GLY A 432 23.30 7.98 2.21
N GLN A 433 22.68 7.75 1.05
CA GLN A 433 21.69 8.67 0.50
C GLN A 433 20.36 8.61 1.26
N THR A 434 19.90 7.41 1.61
CA THR A 434 18.62 7.19 2.32
C THR A 434 18.73 7.53 3.81
N PHE A 435 19.89 7.27 4.40
CA PHE A 435 20.23 7.61 5.78
C PHE A 435 21.44 8.54 5.82
N PRO A 436 21.25 9.84 5.54
CA PRO A 436 22.32 10.83 5.73
C PRO A 436 22.81 10.81 7.18
N ALA A 437 24.10 11.04 7.42
CA ALA A 437 24.66 11.11 8.76
C ALA A 437 23.83 12.05 9.68
N LYS A 438 23.71 11.72 10.97
CA LYS A 438 22.89 12.49 11.93
C LYS A 438 23.25 13.98 11.91
N ASP A 439 24.52 14.32 11.78
CA ASP A 439 24.96 15.72 11.72
C ASP A 439 24.44 16.41 10.46
N LYS A 440 24.36 15.68 9.33
CA LYS A 440 23.75 16.21 8.11
C LYS A 440 22.23 16.42 8.23
N VAL A 441 21.54 15.55 8.97
CA VAL A 441 20.11 15.74 9.29
C VAL A 441 19.90 16.96 10.15
N ARG A 442 20.79 17.19 11.15
CA ARG A 442 20.77 18.40 12.01
C ARG A 442 21.05 19.67 11.22
N GLU A 443 22.07 19.64 10.36
CA GLU A 443 22.40 20.75 9.45
C GLU A 443 21.20 21.14 8.57
N VAL A 444 20.56 20.14 7.92
CA VAL A 444 19.36 20.38 7.10
C VAL A 444 18.23 21.02 7.94
N TYR A 445 18.02 20.56 9.17
CA TYR A 445 17.00 21.11 10.06
C TYR A 445 17.22 22.58 10.40
N ASP A 446 18.46 22.95 10.74
CA ASP A 446 18.83 24.34 11.06
C ASP A 446 18.78 25.23 9.82
N ASP A 447 19.23 24.71 8.67
CA ASP A 447 19.16 25.43 7.40
C ASP A 447 17.72 25.70 6.96
N VAL A 448 16.79 24.75 7.21
CA VAL A 448 15.34 24.95 6.97
C VAL A 448 14.79 26.06 7.86
N ALA A 449 15.17 26.08 9.15
CA ALA A 449 14.78 27.13 10.06
C ALA A 449 15.28 28.51 9.61
N TYR A 450 16.54 28.59 9.19
CA TYR A 450 17.12 29.80 8.63
C TYR A 450 16.42 30.23 7.32
N PHE A 451 16.14 29.27 6.42
CA PHE A 451 15.46 29.55 5.14
C PHE A 451 14.07 30.12 5.33
N LEU A 452 13.31 29.54 6.28
CA LEU A 452 11.93 29.93 6.62
C LEU A 452 11.84 31.06 7.66
N GLN A 453 12.98 31.53 8.15
CA GLN A 453 13.07 32.56 9.21
C GLN A 453 12.26 32.21 10.47
N VAL A 454 12.49 31.00 10.99
CA VAL A 454 11.82 30.47 12.20
C VAL A 454 12.77 30.58 13.39
N GLY A 455 12.36 31.27 14.45
CA GLY A 455 13.08 31.35 15.72
C GLY A 455 12.93 30.10 16.59
N GLU A 456 13.85 29.89 17.55
CA GLU A 456 13.68 28.83 18.56
C GLU A 456 12.41 29.05 19.40
N GLY A 457 11.70 27.95 19.71
CA GLY A 457 10.43 27.97 20.42
C GLY A 457 9.22 28.36 19.59
N GLU A 458 9.40 28.63 18.28
CA GLU A 458 8.31 29.07 17.39
C GLU A 458 7.84 27.99 16.43
N ALA A 459 6.80 28.33 15.68
CA ALA A 459 6.26 27.66 14.48
C ALA A 459 5.54 26.31 14.71
N GLU A 460 5.27 25.86 15.93
CA GLU A 460 4.46 24.67 16.16
C GLU A 460 3.13 24.74 15.39
N GLY A 461 2.79 23.70 14.63
CA GLY A 461 1.58 23.58 13.83
C GLY A 461 1.49 24.55 12.63
N LYS A 462 2.48 25.41 12.41
CA LYS A 462 2.46 26.37 11.31
C LYS A 462 2.96 25.76 10.02
N VAL A 463 2.12 25.81 8.98
CA VAL A 463 2.46 25.37 7.63
C VAL A 463 3.18 26.53 6.89
N ARG A 464 4.32 26.22 6.29
CA ARG A 464 5.14 27.16 5.51
C ARG A 464 5.34 26.63 4.09
N GLU A 465 5.24 27.51 3.08
CA GLU A 465 5.61 27.16 1.71
C GLU A 465 7.12 26.91 1.63
N PHE A 466 7.52 25.87 0.93
CA PHE A 466 8.90 25.44 0.85
C PHE A 466 9.31 25.15 -0.60
N ASP A 467 10.31 25.87 -1.08
CA ASP A 467 10.89 25.66 -2.42
C ASP A 467 12.18 24.85 -2.28
N LEU A 468 12.07 23.54 -2.52
CA LEU A 468 13.18 22.60 -2.39
C LEU A 468 14.35 22.95 -3.32
N GLU A 469 14.08 23.41 -4.54
CA GLU A 469 15.15 23.74 -5.50
C GLU A 469 15.94 24.96 -5.05
N LYS A 470 15.24 26.04 -4.65
CA LYS A 470 15.88 27.23 -4.09
C LYS A 470 16.63 26.96 -2.80
N PHE A 471 16.06 26.12 -1.93
CA PHE A 471 16.71 25.69 -0.69
C PHE A 471 18.03 24.97 -0.99
N CYS A 472 17.97 23.94 -1.85
CA CYS A 472 19.14 23.16 -2.23
C CYS A 472 20.22 24.02 -2.92
N ALA A 473 19.81 24.96 -3.78
CA ALA A 473 20.75 25.89 -4.44
C ALA A 473 21.44 26.82 -3.43
N LYS A 474 20.70 27.32 -2.43
CA LYS A 474 21.21 28.25 -1.41
C LYS A 474 22.22 27.58 -0.45
N PHE A 475 21.89 26.39 0.06
CA PHE A 475 22.67 25.69 1.07
C PHE A 475 23.58 24.58 0.51
N LYS A 476 23.58 24.40 -0.82
CA LYS A 476 24.39 23.39 -1.53
C LYS A 476 24.11 21.96 -1.07
N HIS A 477 22.85 21.66 -0.80
CA HIS A 477 22.39 20.31 -0.50
C HIS A 477 21.93 19.57 -1.78
N PHE A 478 22.03 18.26 -1.77
CA PHE A 478 21.39 17.44 -2.79
C PHE A 478 19.91 17.23 -2.44
N PRO A 479 18.97 17.40 -3.40
CA PRO A 479 17.54 17.29 -3.14
C PRO A 479 17.14 15.98 -2.45
N LEU A 480 17.70 14.85 -2.89
CA LEU A 480 17.43 13.54 -2.30
C LEU A 480 17.85 13.46 -0.82
N THR A 481 19.00 14.02 -0.47
CA THR A 481 19.49 14.09 0.92
C THR A 481 18.53 14.90 1.80
N VAL A 482 18.02 16.03 1.30
CA VAL A 482 17.07 16.88 2.03
C VAL A 482 15.74 16.15 2.26
N VAL A 483 15.18 15.52 1.22
CA VAL A 483 13.92 14.78 1.34
C VAL A 483 14.06 13.61 2.33
N ASN A 484 15.19 12.91 2.30
CA ASN A 484 15.45 11.81 3.24
C ASN A 484 15.67 12.31 4.67
N ALA A 485 16.35 13.45 4.84
CA ALA A 485 16.48 14.11 6.14
C ALA A 485 15.09 14.53 6.68
N PHE A 486 14.20 15.07 5.84
CA PHE A 486 12.81 15.34 6.23
C PHE A 486 12.06 14.08 6.66
N THR A 487 12.22 12.98 5.97
CA THR A 487 11.61 11.70 6.36
C THR A 487 12.07 11.25 7.76
N ILE A 488 13.36 11.44 8.08
CA ILE A 488 13.91 11.12 9.40
C ILE A 488 13.35 12.08 10.45
N LEU A 489 13.31 13.39 10.17
CA LEU A 489 12.79 14.43 11.05
C LEU A 489 11.28 14.30 11.32
N GLU A 490 10.51 13.87 10.33
CA GLU A 490 9.08 13.57 10.47
C GLU A 490 8.84 12.39 11.41
N ARG A 491 9.62 11.31 11.24
CA ARG A 491 9.58 10.15 12.14
C ARG A 491 10.02 10.49 13.56
N ALA A 492 10.93 11.44 13.70
CA ALA A 492 11.36 11.95 14.99
C ALA A 492 10.35 12.95 15.60
N GLY A 493 9.30 13.34 14.88
CA GLY A 493 8.25 14.23 15.35
C GLY A 493 8.59 15.72 15.30
N TYR A 494 9.59 16.14 14.52
CA TYR A 494 9.99 17.55 14.44
C TYR A 494 9.43 18.30 13.25
N LEU A 495 9.53 17.74 12.04
CA LEU A 495 9.08 18.36 10.79
C LEU A 495 8.27 17.39 9.98
N SER A 496 7.21 17.86 9.34
CA SER A 496 6.52 17.13 8.24
C SER A 496 6.74 17.88 6.94
N TYR A 497 7.14 17.15 5.90
CA TYR A 497 7.30 17.65 4.55
C TYR A 497 6.25 17.07 3.64
N THR A 498 5.52 17.95 2.99
CA THR A 498 4.53 17.56 1.99
C THR A 498 4.97 18.08 0.64
N ASP A 499 5.27 17.17 -0.28
CA ASP A 499 5.60 17.52 -1.67
C ASP A 499 4.38 18.18 -2.34
N LYS A 500 4.61 18.76 -3.53
CA LYS A 500 3.58 19.50 -4.28
C LYS A 500 2.24 18.78 -4.25
N HIS A 501 1.30 19.30 -3.43
CA HIS A 501 -0.09 18.86 -3.48
C HIS A 501 -0.81 19.58 -4.59
N ASP A 502 -1.39 18.82 -5.47
CA ASP A 502 -2.42 19.29 -6.40
C ASP A 502 -3.73 19.53 -5.64
N THR A 503 -3.75 20.57 -4.78
CA THR A 503 -4.98 20.96 -4.09
C THR A 503 -5.88 21.63 -5.12
N LYS A 504 -7.06 21.04 -5.38
CA LYS A 504 -8.07 21.68 -6.22
C LYS A 504 -8.38 23.08 -5.71
N SER A 505 -8.57 24.04 -6.61
CA SER A 505 -9.05 25.35 -6.26
C SER A 505 -10.36 25.28 -5.51
N ARG A 506 -10.57 26.17 -4.54
CA ARG A 506 -11.80 26.25 -3.75
C ARG A 506 -12.44 27.61 -3.87
N ILE A 507 -13.76 27.62 -3.87
CA ILE A 507 -14.54 28.87 -3.99
C ILE A 507 -15.75 28.79 -3.07
N MET A 508 -16.11 29.92 -2.47
CA MET A 508 -17.34 30.14 -1.71
C MET A 508 -17.90 31.54 -2.06
N MET A 509 -19.21 31.68 -2.14
CA MET A 509 -19.83 32.99 -2.29
C MET A 509 -19.75 33.78 -0.99
N ILE A 510 -19.34 35.04 -1.05
CA ILE A 510 -19.37 35.99 0.08
C ILE A 510 -20.71 36.73 0.09
N VAL A 511 -21.22 37.06 -1.07
CA VAL A 511 -22.48 37.80 -1.24
C VAL A 511 -23.66 36.84 -1.19
N GLN A 512 -24.78 37.34 -0.65
CA GLN A 512 -26.02 36.57 -0.61
C GLN A 512 -26.73 36.56 -1.98
N ARG A 513 -27.60 35.56 -2.18
CA ARG A 513 -28.28 35.33 -3.45
C ARG A 513 -29.07 36.56 -3.96
N ASP A 514 -29.66 37.32 -3.03
CA ASP A 514 -30.49 38.48 -3.33
C ASP A 514 -29.65 39.72 -3.71
N GLU A 515 -28.39 39.77 -3.31
CA GLU A 515 -27.45 40.83 -3.61
C GLU A 515 -26.87 40.70 -5.03
N LEU A 516 -26.84 39.49 -5.58
CA LEU A 516 -26.31 39.23 -6.92
C LEU A 516 -27.00 40.02 -8.04
N TYR A 517 -28.30 40.25 -7.92
CA TYR A 517 -29.05 41.02 -8.89
C TYR A 517 -28.67 42.52 -8.92
N ARG A 518 -27.99 43.00 -7.88
CA ARG A 518 -27.56 44.41 -7.74
C ARG A 518 -26.10 44.61 -8.18
N ILE A 519 -25.38 43.52 -8.42
CA ILE A 519 -23.96 43.58 -8.76
C ILE A 519 -23.82 43.72 -10.27
N HIS A 520 -23.40 44.93 -10.69
CA HIS A 520 -23.00 45.20 -12.07
C HIS A 520 -21.50 44.82 -12.20
N LEU A 521 -21.21 43.65 -12.75
CA LEU A 521 -19.84 43.24 -13.00
C LEU A 521 -19.17 44.14 -14.07
N ARG A 522 -18.02 44.69 -13.73
CA ARG A 522 -17.25 45.56 -14.64
C ARG A 522 -16.67 44.83 -15.86
N ALA A 523 -16.60 43.48 -15.79
CA ALA A 523 -16.00 42.68 -16.83
C ALA A 523 -16.95 41.56 -17.31
N ARG A 524 -17.27 41.51 -18.61
CA ARG A 524 -18.06 40.43 -19.25
C ARG A 524 -17.52 39.01 -18.97
N ARG A 525 -16.20 38.88 -18.75
CA ARG A 525 -15.57 37.57 -18.42
C ARG A 525 -15.93 37.09 -17.02
N GLY A 526 -16.00 37.98 -16.04
CA GLY A 526 -16.40 37.65 -14.68
C GLY A 526 -17.85 37.16 -14.62
N ASP A 527 -18.75 37.78 -15.40
CA ASP A 527 -20.15 37.38 -15.47
C ASP A 527 -20.32 35.99 -16.10
N LYS A 528 -19.56 35.67 -17.16
CA LYS A 528 -19.56 34.39 -17.83
C LYS A 528 -19.06 33.26 -16.87
N VAL A 529 -17.97 33.53 -16.13
CA VAL A 529 -17.41 32.58 -15.13
C VAL A 529 -18.39 32.38 -13.97
N LEU A 530 -18.98 33.46 -13.44
CA LEU A 530 -19.91 33.38 -12.31
C LEU A 530 -21.19 32.61 -12.69
N THR A 531 -21.75 32.88 -13.88
CA THR A 531 -22.92 32.15 -14.40
C THR A 531 -22.62 30.67 -14.58
N THR A 532 -21.43 30.33 -15.07
CA THR A 532 -21.00 28.94 -15.25
C THR A 532 -20.81 28.24 -13.92
N LEU A 533 -20.25 28.92 -12.90
CA LEU A 533 -20.11 28.40 -11.54
C LEU A 533 -21.47 28.00 -10.94
N PHE A 534 -22.49 28.85 -11.08
CA PHE A 534 -23.83 28.56 -10.55
C PHE A 534 -24.51 27.38 -11.25
N ARG A 535 -24.22 27.17 -12.53
CA ARG A 535 -24.79 26.06 -13.31
C ARG A 535 -24.13 24.72 -12.98
N GLN A 536 -22.87 24.75 -12.56
CA GLN A 536 -22.07 23.54 -12.39
C GLN A 536 -21.94 23.07 -10.96
N TYR A 537 -21.93 24.00 -10.02
CA TYR A 537 -21.57 23.72 -8.65
C TYR A 537 -22.73 24.09 -7.71
N THR A 538 -23.29 23.09 -7.05
CA THR A 538 -24.30 23.27 -6.00
C THR A 538 -23.62 23.53 -4.66
N GLY A 539 -24.25 24.29 -3.75
CA GLY A 539 -23.73 24.54 -2.40
C GLY A 539 -22.71 25.67 -2.25
N ILE A 540 -22.39 26.39 -3.34
CA ILE A 540 -21.40 27.51 -3.37
C ILE A 540 -21.71 28.67 -2.40
N PHE A 541 -22.97 28.80 -1.97
CA PHE A 541 -23.41 29.83 -1.01
C PHE A 541 -23.31 29.39 0.45
N SER A 542 -23.16 28.07 0.69
CA SER A 542 -23.20 27.51 2.06
C SER A 542 -21.83 27.11 2.57
N ASP A 543 -20.93 26.69 1.68
CA ASP A 543 -19.59 26.23 2.04
C ASP A 543 -18.63 26.35 0.86
N TYR A 544 -17.34 26.11 1.14
CA TYR A 544 -16.32 26.00 0.10
C TYR A 544 -16.54 24.75 -0.77
N ILE A 545 -16.63 24.98 -2.07
CA ILE A 545 -16.68 23.91 -3.06
C ILE A 545 -15.35 23.84 -3.82
N PHE A 546 -14.96 22.63 -4.21
CA PHE A 546 -13.81 22.42 -5.07
C PHE A 546 -14.22 22.69 -6.53
N ILE A 547 -13.38 23.45 -7.24
CA ILE A 547 -13.57 23.74 -8.66
C ILE A 547 -12.38 23.25 -9.48
N GLU A 548 -12.64 22.95 -10.76
CA GLU A 548 -11.61 22.64 -11.75
C GLU A 548 -11.58 23.78 -12.78
N GLU A 549 -10.49 24.55 -12.77
CA GLU A 549 -10.32 25.73 -13.64
C GLU A 549 -10.27 25.35 -15.12
N THR A 550 -9.73 24.17 -15.45
CA THR A 550 -9.75 23.58 -16.80
C THR A 550 -11.16 23.38 -17.31
N THR A 551 -12.02 22.73 -16.51
CA THR A 551 -13.43 22.50 -16.86
C THR A 551 -14.21 23.80 -16.97
N LEU A 552 -13.92 24.80 -16.12
CA LEU A 552 -14.51 26.14 -16.22
C LEU A 552 -14.04 26.84 -17.48
N ALA A 553 -12.77 26.71 -17.85
CA ALA A 553 -12.19 27.31 -19.05
C ALA A 553 -12.87 26.80 -20.32
N GLU A 554 -13.00 25.48 -20.43
CA GLU A 554 -13.70 24.85 -21.58
C GLU A 554 -15.15 25.33 -21.70
N LYS A 555 -15.91 25.35 -20.59
CA LYS A 555 -17.33 25.72 -20.61
C LYS A 555 -17.56 27.23 -20.75
N CYS A 556 -16.59 28.03 -20.37
CA CYS A 556 -16.60 29.45 -20.55
C CYS A 556 -15.99 29.88 -21.89
N ASP A 557 -15.45 28.98 -22.69
CA ASP A 557 -14.70 29.31 -23.91
C ASP A 557 -13.63 30.39 -23.63
N LEU A 558 -12.84 30.10 -22.56
CA LEU A 558 -11.75 30.94 -22.07
C LEU A 558 -10.51 30.07 -21.86
N THR A 559 -9.34 30.67 -21.76
CA THR A 559 -8.14 29.96 -21.31
C THR A 559 -8.14 29.85 -19.78
N GLU A 560 -7.47 28.85 -19.22
CA GLU A 560 -7.30 28.70 -17.75
C GLU A 560 -6.76 29.96 -17.10
N HIS A 561 -5.81 30.63 -17.75
CA HIS A 561 -5.25 31.90 -17.30
C HIS A 561 -6.30 33.00 -17.22
N GLN A 562 -7.22 33.07 -18.19
CA GLN A 562 -8.31 34.05 -18.20
C GLN A 562 -9.35 33.76 -17.11
N VAL A 563 -9.65 32.46 -16.84
CA VAL A 563 -10.51 32.03 -15.74
C VAL A 563 -9.87 32.38 -14.39
N TYR A 564 -8.57 32.07 -14.20
CA TYR A 564 -7.83 32.45 -13.00
C TYR A 564 -7.90 33.95 -12.71
N HIS A 565 -7.66 34.80 -13.72
CA HIS A 565 -7.76 36.25 -13.55
C HIS A 565 -9.19 36.74 -13.28
N ALA A 566 -10.20 36.12 -13.90
CA ALA A 566 -11.59 36.43 -13.60
C ALA A 566 -11.98 36.08 -12.17
N LEU A 567 -11.57 34.89 -11.69
CA LEU A 567 -11.80 34.47 -10.30
C LEU A 567 -11.06 35.37 -9.30
N LYS A 568 -9.83 35.79 -9.59
CA LYS A 568 -9.12 36.80 -8.79
C LYS A 568 -9.80 38.16 -8.74
N ALA A 569 -10.33 38.63 -9.85
CA ALA A 569 -11.08 39.87 -9.89
C ALA A 569 -12.36 39.80 -9.05
N LEU A 570 -13.14 38.71 -9.17
CA LEU A 570 -14.34 38.46 -8.37
C LEU A 570 -14.00 38.36 -6.86
N ASN A 571 -12.85 37.80 -6.52
CA ASN A 571 -12.36 37.76 -5.14
C ASN A 571 -11.97 39.13 -4.61
N ALA A 572 -11.31 39.95 -5.45
CA ALA A 572 -10.95 41.33 -5.07
C ALA A 572 -12.20 42.24 -4.91
N GLU A 573 -13.25 41.99 -5.68
CA GLU A 573 -14.56 42.64 -5.57
C GLU A 573 -15.41 42.11 -4.40
N ARG A 574 -14.88 41.14 -3.61
CA ARG A 574 -15.55 40.48 -2.47
C ARG A 574 -16.89 39.82 -2.84
N ILE A 575 -17.03 39.37 -4.07
CA ILE A 575 -18.19 38.61 -4.54
C ILE A 575 -18.04 37.15 -4.15
N ILE A 576 -16.83 36.64 -4.30
CA ILE A 576 -16.45 35.28 -3.95
C ILE A 576 -15.22 35.28 -3.04
N HIS A 577 -15.04 34.22 -2.26
CA HIS A 577 -13.76 33.91 -1.68
C HIS A 577 -13.11 32.77 -2.46
N TYR A 578 -12.08 33.12 -3.22
CA TYR A 578 -11.37 32.18 -4.10
C TYR A 578 -10.00 31.84 -3.54
N ILE A 579 -9.80 30.57 -3.31
CA ILE A 579 -8.52 30.00 -2.91
C ILE A 579 -7.98 29.22 -4.11
N PRO A 580 -7.01 29.77 -4.84
CA PRO A 580 -6.47 29.12 -6.03
C PRO A 580 -5.72 27.85 -5.67
N ARG A 581 -5.66 26.94 -6.62
CA ARG A 581 -4.80 25.76 -6.62
C ARG A 581 -3.38 26.19 -6.34
N LYS A 582 -2.80 25.65 -5.25
CA LYS A 582 -1.39 25.84 -4.93
C LYS A 582 -0.68 24.51 -5.16
N ASN A 583 0.19 24.46 -6.15
CA ASN A 583 1.09 23.35 -6.39
C ASN A 583 2.46 23.67 -5.80
N VAL A 584 2.50 23.88 -4.47
CA VAL A 584 3.71 24.27 -3.74
C VAL A 584 3.94 23.27 -2.62
N ALA A 585 5.15 22.77 -2.51
CA ALA A 585 5.56 21.95 -1.37
C ALA A 585 5.50 22.75 -0.06
N THR A 586 5.21 22.08 1.03
CA THR A 586 5.11 22.71 2.36
C THR A 586 5.91 21.97 3.41
N VAL A 587 6.39 22.73 4.39
CA VAL A 587 7.00 22.22 5.63
C VAL A 587 6.15 22.66 6.80
N THR A 588 5.87 21.74 7.72
CA THR A 588 5.13 21.99 8.97
C THR A 588 6.00 21.58 10.14
N TYR A 589 6.22 22.47 11.10
CA TYR A 589 6.84 22.12 12.37
C TYR A 589 5.81 21.39 13.25
N LEU A 590 6.10 20.16 13.63
CA LEU A 590 5.21 19.33 14.47
C LEU A 590 5.36 19.68 15.95
N THR A 591 6.52 20.22 16.33
CA THR A 591 6.87 20.72 17.65
C THR A 591 7.47 22.12 17.54
N PRO A 592 7.55 22.91 18.63
CA PRO A 592 8.30 24.16 18.61
C PRO A 592 9.73 23.91 18.15
N ARG A 593 10.27 24.83 17.31
CA ARG A 593 11.65 24.70 16.83
C ARG A 593 12.63 24.63 18.00
N VAL A 594 13.52 23.66 17.96
CA VAL A 594 14.68 23.52 18.85
C VAL A 594 15.97 23.78 18.08
N ASP A 595 17.08 23.95 18.79
CA ASP A 595 18.42 23.93 18.16
C ASP A 595 18.72 22.56 17.57
N GLY A 596 19.32 22.49 16.39
CA GLY A 596 19.62 21.22 15.70
C GLY A 596 20.47 20.25 16.54
N GLN A 597 21.35 20.77 17.41
CA GLN A 597 22.14 19.94 18.32
C GLN A 597 21.29 19.25 19.40
N LYS A 598 20.12 19.82 19.72
CA LYS A 598 19.19 19.27 20.71
C LYS A 598 18.20 18.24 20.09
N LEU A 599 18.28 17.99 18.78
CA LEU A 599 17.41 16.98 18.14
C LEU A 599 17.71 15.58 18.68
N ALA A 600 16.68 14.96 19.26
CA ALA A 600 16.73 13.59 19.76
C ALA A 600 16.40 12.61 18.61
N LEU A 601 17.42 12.17 17.89
CA LEU A 601 17.30 11.09 16.90
C LEU A 601 17.52 9.75 17.60
N THR A 602 16.44 9.17 18.11
CA THR A 602 16.51 7.93 18.90
C THR A 602 16.94 6.73 18.04
N PRO A 603 17.47 5.65 18.67
CA PRO A 603 17.85 4.44 17.92
C PRO A 603 16.70 3.83 17.11
N GLU A 604 15.46 3.94 17.56
CA GLU A 604 14.28 3.46 16.84
C GLU A 604 14.01 4.24 15.54
N VAL A 605 14.35 5.53 15.55
CA VAL A 605 14.14 6.41 14.39
C VAL A 605 15.27 6.30 13.39
N TYR A 606 16.51 6.11 13.85
CA TYR A 606 17.68 6.19 12.98
C TYR A 606 18.48 4.87 12.91
N GLU A 607 19.16 4.42 13.98
CA GLU A 607 20.10 3.30 13.93
C GLU A 607 19.46 1.99 13.52
N LYS A 608 18.37 1.58 14.19
CA LYS A 608 17.69 0.31 13.89
C LYS A 608 17.13 0.28 12.47
N ARG A 609 16.73 1.43 11.94
CA ARG A 609 16.23 1.54 10.55
C ARG A 609 17.37 1.53 9.54
N LEU A 610 18.49 2.14 9.86
CA LEU A 610 19.71 2.07 9.05
C LEU A 610 20.18 0.62 8.95
N GLU A 611 20.34 -0.08 10.08
CA GLU A 611 20.74 -1.49 10.12
C GLU A 611 19.83 -2.38 9.26
N GLN A 612 18.52 -2.15 9.33
CA GLN A 612 17.57 -2.89 8.49
C GLN A 612 17.70 -2.57 7.01
N TYR A 613 17.87 -1.30 6.66
CA TYR A 613 18.05 -0.91 5.28
C TYR A 613 19.37 -1.47 4.72
N GLU A 614 20.43 -1.45 5.51
CA GLU A 614 21.71 -2.09 5.20
C GLU A 614 21.54 -3.60 5.00
N HIS A 615 20.82 -4.26 5.90
CA HIS A 615 20.52 -5.69 5.77
C HIS A 615 19.80 -6.00 4.46
N ARG A 616 18.79 -5.22 4.08
CA ARG A 616 18.05 -5.39 2.81
C ARG A 616 18.96 -5.21 1.59
N ILE A 617 19.75 -4.13 1.57
CA ILE A 617 20.68 -3.87 0.48
C ILE A 617 21.72 -5.01 0.37
N ASN A 618 22.28 -5.44 1.50
CA ASN A 618 23.26 -6.53 1.52
C ASN A 618 22.65 -7.86 1.07
N SER A 619 21.43 -8.18 1.49
CA SER A 619 20.72 -9.37 1.03
C SER A 619 20.47 -9.34 -0.47
N MET A 620 20.11 -8.16 -1.03
CA MET A 620 19.94 -7.99 -2.47
C MET A 620 21.28 -8.12 -3.22
N LEU A 621 22.37 -7.58 -2.67
CA LEU A 621 23.71 -7.75 -3.22
C LEU A 621 24.15 -9.22 -3.21
N THR A 622 23.95 -9.92 -2.09
CA THR A 622 24.21 -11.37 -1.99
C THR A 622 23.42 -12.13 -3.06
N TYR A 623 22.13 -11.86 -3.19
CA TYR A 623 21.30 -12.48 -4.23
C TYR A 623 21.86 -12.26 -5.64
N CYS A 624 22.38 -11.07 -5.94
CA CYS A 624 22.92 -10.76 -7.26
C CYS A 624 24.30 -11.35 -7.51
N THR A 625 25.09 -11.56 -6.46
CA THR A 625 26.55 -11.88 -6.59
C THR A 625 26.94 -13.28 -6.15
N ASP A 626 26.07 -14.00 -5.41
CA ASP A 626 26.34 -15.37 -5.00
C ASP A 626 26.32 -16.31 -6.23
N PRO A 627 27.44 -16.95 -6.59
CA PRO A 627 27.49 -17.84 -7.74
C PRO A 627 27.16 -19.30 -7.40
N THR A 628 26.88 -19.61 -6.14
CA THR A 628 26.84 -21.00 -5.66
C THR A 628 25.45 -21.44 -5.22
N THR A 629 24.66 -20.55 -4.62
CA THR A 629 23.36 -20.91 -4.04
C THR A 629 22.24 -20.70 -5.04
N CYS A 630 21.36 -21.69 -5.19
CA CYS A 630 20.17 -21.60 -6.03
C CYS A 630 19.37 -20.31 -5.78
N ARG A 631 18.99 -19.58 -6.84
CA ARG A 631 18.24 -18.32 -6.74
C ARG A 631 16.93 -18.46 -5.98
N SER A 632 16.19 -19.54 -6.20
CA SER A 632 14.97 -19.81 -5.43
C SER A 632 15.25 -20.06 -3.96
N GLN A 633 16.32 -20.78 -3.62
CA GLN A 633 16.69 -21.03 -2.23
C GLN A 633 17.10 -19.74 -1.51
N LEU A 634 17.85 -18.84 -2.17
CA LEU A 634 18.18 -17.53 -1.60
C LEU A 634 16.91 -16.70 -1.31
N LEU A 635 15.92 -16.71 -2.20
CA LEU A 635 14.66 -16.01 -1.97
C LEU A 635 13.86 -16.64 -0.83
N LEU A 636 13.74 -17.97 -0.82
CA LEU A 636 12.98 -18.69 0.21
C LEU A 636 13.61 -18.56 1.58
N SER A 637 14.93 -18.69 1.70
CA SER A 637 15.65 -18.52 2.97
C SER A 637 15.52 -17.09 3.52
N TYR A 638 15.46 -16.08 2.67
CA TYR A 638 15.19 -14.71 3.10
C TYR A 638 13.83 -14.55 3.80
N PHE A 639 12.83 -15.35 3.38
CA PHE A 639 11.50 -15.42 4.00
C PHE A 639 11.39 -16.50 5.08
N ASP A 640 12.51 -16.96 5.63
CA ASP A 640 12.60 -17.99 6.68
C ASP A 640 12.14 -19.41 6.26
N GLU A 641 12.13 -19.69 4.94
CA GLU A 641 11.92 -21.03 4.41
C GLU A 641 13.28 -21.71 4.10
N THR A 642 13.86 -22.37 5.08
CA THR A 642 15.22 -22.94 4.97
C THR A 642 15.26 -24.35 4.35
N ASP A 643 14.16 -25.11 4.43
CA ASP A 643 14.10 -26.52 3.99
C ASP A 643 13.72 -26.64 2.49
N SER A 644 14.23 -25.76 1.66
CA SER A 644 13.90 -25.75 0.24
C SER A 644 14.92 -26.52 -0.60
N THR A 645 14.44 -27.21 -1.63
CA THR A 645 15.29 -27.89 -2.61
C THR A 645 15.69 -26.94 -3.75
N PRO A 646 16.85 -27.16 -4.39
CA PRO A 646 17.26 -26.40 -5.56
C PRO A 646 16.23 -26.48 -6.71
N CYS A 647 16.03 -25.37 -7.43
CA CYS A 647 14.97 -25.28 -8.44
C CYS A 647 15.32 -25.98 -9.77
N SER A 648 16.56 -26.30 -10.02
CA SER A 648 17.10 -26.89 -11.26
C SER A 648 16.91 -26.05 -12.53
N LEU A 649 16.41 -24.82 -12.43
CA LEU A 649 16.04 -23.97 -13.56
C LEU A 649 16.79 -22.64 -13.62
N CYS A 650 17.27 -22.11 -12.48
CA CYS A 650 17.98 -20.85 -12.44
C CYS A 650 19.38 -20.92 -13.07
N ASP A 651 19.98 -19.76 -13.29
CA ASP A 651 21.36 -19.61 -13.80
C ASP A 651 22.35 -20.50 -13.03
N VAL A 652 22.37 -20.40 -11.71
CA VAL A 652 23.27 -21.19 -10.86
C VAL A 652 23.04 -22.70 -11.00
N CYS A 653 21.78 -23.14 -11.02
CA CYS A 653 21.50 -24.57 -11.17
C CYS A 653 21.80 -25.12 -12.56
N GLN A 654 21.79 -24.26 -13.60
CA GLN A 654 22.11 -24.68 -14.98
C GLN A 654 23.62 -24.68 -15.23
N ASP A 655 24.34 -23.68 -14.66
CA ASP A 655 25.81 -23.60 -14.75
C ASP A 655 26.48 -24.68 -13.90
N HIS A 656 25.85 -25.05 -12.79
CA HIS A 656 26.24 -26.15 -11.92
C HIS A 656 25.10 -27.16 -11.86
N PRO A 657 24.90 -28.02 -12.88
CA PRO A 657 23.86 -29.02 -12.84
C PRO A 657 24.09 -29.90 -11.62
N LEU A 658 23.18 -29.77 -10.65
CA LEU A 658 23.22 -30.57 -9.44
C LEU A 658 23.18 -32.04 -9.86
N SER A 659 24.24 -32.78 -9.54
CA SER A 659 24.14 -34.21 -9.58
C SER A 659 23.00 -34.59 -8.63
N THR A 660 22.06 -35.39 -9.11
CA THR A 660 20.92 -35.93 -8.35
C THR A 660 21.37 -36.86 -7.21
N THR A 661 22.67 -36.96 -6.99
CA THR A 661 23.30 -37.78 -5.97
C THR A 661 22.90 -37.25 -4.58
N SER A 662 22.12 -37.99 -3.85
CA SER A 662 21.77 -37.68 -2.45
C SER A 662 23.04 -37.62 -1.59
N ASN A 663 22.98 -36.97 -0.41
CA ASN A 663 24.13 -36.92 0.48
C ASN A 663 24.51 -38.35 0.96
N GLU A 664 23.53 -39.24 1.10
CA GLU A 664 23.72 -40.63 1.40
C GLU A 664 24.45 -41.40 0.28
N GLU A 665 24.09 -41.17 -0.96
CA GLU A 665 24.77 -41.70 -2.14
C GLU A 665 26.18 -41.18 -2.28
N LEU A 666 26.40 -39.89 -1.96
CA LEU A 666 27.72 -39.28 -1.95
C LEU A 666 28.60 -39.87 -0.84
N CYS A 667 28.07 -40.04 0.35
CA CYS A 667 28.75 -40.75 1.43
C CYS A 667 29.10 -42.19 1.02
N ALA A 668 28.20 -42.90 0.34
CA ALA A 668 28.45 -44.23 -0.18
C ALA A 668 29.58 -44.28 -1.23
N GLN A 669 29.61 -43.29 -2.13
CA GLN A 669 30.67 -43.15 -3.15
C GLN A 669 32.02 -42.82 -2.51
N LEU A 670 32.08 -41.94 -1.49
CA LEU A 670 33.28 -41.67 -0.71
C LEU A 670 33.81 -42.92 0.01
N LEU A 671 32.92 -43.67 0.64
CA LEU A 671 33.28 -44.93 1.28
C LEU A 671 33.74 -46.00 0.27
N GLN A 672 33.27 -45.94 -0.98
CA GLN A 672 33.71 -46.85 -2.04
C GLN A 672 35.11 -46.51 -2.53
N VAL A 673 35.46 -45.20 -2.62
CA VAL A 673 36.82 -44.72 -2.94
C VAL A 673 37.81 -45.19 -1.83
N LEU A 674 37.41 -45.06 -0.59
CA LEU A 674 38.21 -45.46 0.58
C LEU A 674 38.21 -46.99 0.86
N ALA A 675 37.53 -47.76 0.04
CA ALA A 675 37.40 -49.24 0.23
C ALA A 675 38.68 -50.00 -0.09
N ASP A 676 39.67 -49.38 -0.72
CA ASP A 676 40.98 -50.00 -1.04
C ASP A 676 41.89 -50.11 0.16
N GLY A 677 41.48 -49.49 1.32
CA GLY A 677 42.23 -49.48 2.58
C GLY A 677 43.47 -48.59 2.58
N GLN A 678 43.59 -47.70 1.58
CA GLN A 678 44.66 -46.71 1.53
C GLN A 678 44.19 -45.34 1.99
N GLY A 679 45.10 -44.49 2.42
CA GLY A 679 44.79 -43.11 2.79
C GLY A 679 44.68 -42.25 1.55
N HIS A 680 43.59 -41.50 1.45
CA HIS A 680 43.32 -40.56 0.32
C HIS A 680 43.30 -39.12 0.78
N ALA A 681 43.95 -38.23 0.00
CA ALA A 681 43.89 -36.79 0.27
C ALA A 681 42.52 -36.22 -0.17
N ALA A 682 42.07 -35.10 0.44
CA ALA A 682 40.83 -34.45 0.09
C ALA A 682 40.79 -34.05 -1.40
N SER A 683 41.92 -33.76 -2.03
CA SER A 683 42.05 -33.44 -3.44
C SER A 683 41.81 -34.61 -4.41
N GLU A 684 41.81 -35.85 -3.90
CA GLU A 684 41.54 -37.06 -4.68
C GLU A 684 40.05 -37.39 -4.76
N PHE A 685 39.21 -36.78 -3.91
CA PHE A 685 37.75 -36.86 -3.94
C PHE A 685 37.15 -35.95 -5.01
N GLN A 686 37.74 -35.96 -6.22
CA GLN A 686 37.21 -35.23 -7.36
C GLN A 686 36.10 -36.04 -8.04
N PHE A 687 34.85 -35.73 -7.68
CA PHE A 687 33.69 -36.20 -8.43
C PHE A 687 33.35 -35.19 -9.51
N ALA A 688 33.51 -35.55 -10.79
CA ALA A 688 33.11 -34.72 -11.90
C ALA A 688 31.63 -34.31 -11.74
N HIS A 689 31.36 -33.02 -11.63
CA HIS A 689 30.04 -32.37 -11.44
C HIS A 689 29.54 -32.22 -9.99
N LEU A 690 30.38 -32.38 -8.95
CA LEU A 690 30.01 -32.10 -7.57
C LEU A 690 30.75 -30.88 -7.03
N ASP A 691 30.00 -29.99 -6.32
CA ASP A 691 30.54 -28.85 -5.61
C ASP A 691 31.44 -29.31 -4.46
N GLU A 692 32.64 -28.73 -4.35
CA GLU A 692 33.62 -29.00 -3.31
C GLU A 692 33.02 -28.90 -1.88
N HIS A 693 32.10 -27.97 -1.69
CA HIS A 693 31.41 -27.78 -0.42
C HIS A 693 30.52 -28.98 -0.02
N ARG A 694 29.87 -29.63 -0.99
CA ARG A 694 29.07 -30.85 -0.74
C ARG A 694 29.94 -32.04 -0.40
N VAL A 695 31.10 -32.16 -1.06
CA VAL A 695 32.08 -33.21 -0.74
C VAL A 695 32.61 -33.02 0.68
N GLN A 696 32.88 -31.77 1.07
CA GLN A 696 33.30 -31.41 2.43
C GLN A 696 32.21 -31.72 3.47
N GLN A 697 30.93 -31.46 3.18
CA GLN A 697 29.81 -31.79 4.05
C GLN A 697 29.66 -33.31 4.20
N ALA A 698 29.78 -34.08 3.14
CA ALA A 698 29.70 -35.53 3.20
C ALA A 698 30.90 -36.11 3.96
N ILE A 699 32.10 -35.58 3.81
CA ILE A 699 33.28 -35.94 4.58
C ILE A 699 33.06 -35.62 6.09
N ALA A 700 32.52 -34.43 6.39
CA ALA A 700 32.22 -34.05 7.78
C ALA A 700 31.18 -34.99 8.43
N GLN A 701 30.16 -35.39 7.66
CA GLN A 701 29.16 -36.35 8.10
C GLN A 701 29.81 -37.71 8.38
N LEU A 702 30.60 -38.27 7.46
CA LEU A 702 31.27 -39.53 7.62
C LEU A 702 32.29 -39.55 8.78
N LEU A 703 32.92 -38.39 9.09
CA LEU A 703 33.75 -38.25 10.27
C LEU A 703 32.92 -38.24 11.56
N ASN A 704 31.77 -37.57 11.58
CA ASN A 704 30.86 -37.55 12.72
C ASN A 704 30.22 -38.91 12.95
N ASP A 705 29.95 -39.66 11.87
CA ASP A 705 29.40 -41.04 11.96
C ASP A 705 30.47 -42.08 12.25
N GLU A 706 31.74 -41.66 12.49
CA GLU A 706 32.90 -42.52 12.74
C GLU A 706 33.15 -43.55 11.62
N ALA A 707 32.62 -43.31 10.42
CA ALA A 707 32.79 -44.19 9.25
C ALA A 707 34.14 -44.01 8.55
N ILE A 708 34.78 -42.86 8.75
CA ILE A 708 36.14 -42.51 8.24
C ILE A 708 36.95 -41.85 9.33
N THR A 709 38.29 -41.94 9.26
CA THR A 709 39.22 -41.24 10.13
C THR A 709 40.15 -40.35 9.30
N PHE A 710 40.70 -39.33 9.97
CA PHE A 710 41.63 -38.36 9.37
C PHE A 710 42.90 -38.25 10.23
N ASP A 711 44.06 -38.49 9.66
CA ASP A 711 45.36 -38.44 10.37
C ASP A 711 46.05 -37.08 10.33
N GLY A 712 45.44 -36.07 9.76
CA GLY A 712 45.97 -34.73 9.54
C GLY A 712 46.43 -34.47 8.08
N ALA A 713 46.46 -35.48 7.23
CA ALA A 713 46.83 -35.39 5.82
C ALA A 713 45.90 -36.23 4.91
N LEU A 714 45.49 -37.43 5.34
CA LEU A 714 44.77 -38.39 4.56
C LEU A 714 43.54 -38.93 5.33
N PHE A 715 42.50 -39.32 4.59
CA PHE A 715 41.29 -39.95 5.07
C PHE A 715 41.37 -41.45 4.86
N TYR A 716 40.91 -42.21 5.85
CA TYR A 716 40.88 -43.67 5.84
C TYR A 716 39.48 -44.16 6.21
N LYS A 717 39.04 -45.24 5.62
CA LYS A 717 37.83 -45.94 6.06
C LYS A 717 38.11 -46.67 7.38
N VAL A 718 37.18 -46.58 8.34
CA VAL A 718 37.26 -47.28 9.62
C VAL A 718 36.93 -48.78 9.44
#